data_3fa2d1237ce64f425cba06a71ad793b5
#
_entry.id   3fa2d1237ce64f425cba06a71ad793b5
#
_cell.length_a   1.000
_cell.length_b   1.000
_cell.length_c   1.000
_cell.angle_alpha   90.00
_cell.angle_beta   90.00
_cell.angle_gamma   90.00
#
_symmetry.space_group_name_H-M   'P 1'
#
loop_
_entity.id
_entity.type
_entity.pdbx_description
1 polymer ?
#
loop_
_entity_poly.entity_id
_entity_poly.type
_entity_poly.pdbx_seq_one_letter_code
_entity_poly.pdbx_strand_id
1 'polypeptide(L)'
;MPMTLTPQRDPISGRRRVARIAVAAGLVAALSAAGPVPLVLAADGPGAAAPADRDVKSAHHKLGSDDADLLAEAKADGDKNVTMMIATAPGQTEQVSGQLDAVKGGSVGRADDKLGYVRATVPTAKADSAIAAAAKLSSVHGIDLREEIPLDDPTPSADAAKGAKATATYPAPGKRTPAENPYNPSFETGAVDFVEDHPKADGRGITIGILDSGVDLGHPALQKTTTGERKIVDWVTATDPIIDNDNTWRPMVTAVSGPAFTYQGQSYKAPAGSYAVSLFKESYTTGGDAAGDANRDGDTTDVWGVLYDAAAGTVRVDLNNNNDFGDDAPMKPYKDGHQIGYFGTDDPATDIAERQPFVVEVRKDVPMDPLGGSWVGKKSDFVNIGVIESEHGTHVAGITAANGLFGGKMDGAAPGAKLVSSRACTWSGGCTNVALTEGMIDLVTKRGVDIVNMSIGGLPALNDGNNARAELYTRLIDTYGVQLVISAGNSGPGANTIGDPALADKVISVGASVSKETWAANYGSVVEKKYAMMPFSSRGPREDGGFTPTLVAPGAAINTIQTWMPGAPVAEAGYSLPAGYGMLQGTSMASPQAAGAAALLLSAAKQKSIDLTPATLRTALTSTADHIKGVQAYEEGAGLMNIEDAWDAIRDGATSHSYTVKAPVDTAIDDKLKTPGYGTGLYDREGGLKAGQKKTYEVTITRTSGADKAIRHELHFENNAGGAFRIVGSDEVRLPLNQPVTVKVQAAPKSAGIKSAILEVDDPRTEGVDKQVLHTVVVSQPLKYTFSAAGTVQRNSSQHYFVTVPEGAKALEVAMSGLKDKSQTRF
;
A
#
# COMPACT_ATOMS: atom_id res chain seq x y z
N MET A 1 12.61 45.98 29.24
CA MET A 1 11.49 45.31 29.94
C MET A 1 10.88 44.34 28.96
N PRO A 2 10.97 43.04 29.17
CA PRO A 2 10.37 42.05 28.29
C PRO A 2 8.95 41.74 28.81
N MET A 3 7.96 41.83 27.96
CA MET A 3 6.62 41.25 28.21
C MET A 3 6.57 39.82 27.77
N THR A 4 6.36 38.92 28.70
CA THR A 4 6.00 37.53 28.50
C THR A 4 4.51 37.45 28.18
N LEU A 5 4.15 36.91 27.03
CA LEU A 5 2.79 36.48 26.71
C LEU A 5 2.75 34.93 26.77
N THR A 6 2.01 34.43 27.73
CA THR A 6 1.60 33.04 27.83
C THR A 6 0.39 32.80 26.94
N PRO A 7 0.34 31.79 26.07
CA PRO A 7 -0.88 31.43 25.38
C PRO A 7 -1.78 30.57 26.27
N GLN A 8 -3.00 31.04 26.46
CA GLN A 8 -4.11 30.31 27.03
C GLN A 8 -4.50 29.16 26.09
N ARG A 9 -4.56 27.96 26.61
CA ARG A 9 -5.09 26.78 25.88
C ARG A 9 -6.58 26.70 26.14
N ASP A 10 -7.39 26.85 25.12
CA ASP A 10 -8.77 26.38 25.13
C ASP A 10 -8.82 24.88 24.76
N PRO A 11 -9.68 24.09 25.41
CA PRO A 11 -9.72 22.63 25.17
C PRO A 11 -10.55 22.34 23.92
N ILE A 12 -9.90 22.10 22.82
CA ILE A 12 -10.54 21.42 21.69
C ILE A 12 -10.60 19.93 22.01
N SER A 13 -11.81 19.41 22.10
CA SER A 13 -12.10 17.98 22.24
C SER A 13 -11.77 17.25 20.93
N GLY A 14 -10.51 17.02 20.68
CA GLY A 14 -10.05 16.10 19.67
C GLY A 14 -10.09 14.68 20.22
N ARG A 15 -10.95 13.85 19.69
CA ARG A 15 -10.99 12.40 19.99
C ARG A 15 -9.64 11.82 19.60
N ARG A 16 -8.84 11.46 20.58
CA ARG A 16 -7.59 10.72 20.37
C ARG A 16 -7.95 9.28 20.00
N ARG A 17 -7.83 8.94 18.73
CA ARG A 17 -7.57 7.56 18.37
C ARG A 17 -6.16 7.23 18.84
N VAL A 18 -6.06 6.42 19.87
CA VAL A 18 -4.77 5.97 20.41
C VAL A 18 -4.19 4.99 19.41
N ALA A 19 -3.15 5.39 18.70
CA ALA A 19 -2.33 4.44 17.98
C ALA A 19 -1.83 3.38 18.96
N ARG A 20 -2.02 2.11 18.63
CA ARG A 20 -1.65 0.93 19.44
C ARG A 20 -0.14 0.78 19.72
N ILE A 21 0.68 1.80 19.50
CA ILE A 21 2.15 1.76 19.63
C ILE A 21 2.69 2.72 20.72
N ALA A 22 1.88 3.36 21.53
CA ALA A 22 2.34 4.42 22.44
C ALA A 22 2.58 4.00 23.90
N VAL A 23 2.92 2.74 24.21
CA VAL A 23 3.25 2.33 25.60
C VAL A 23 4.75 2.08 25.85
N ALA A 24 5.60 2.14 24.84
CA ALA A 24 7.03 1.88 25.02
C ALA A 24 7.96 3.11 25.11
N ALA A 25 7.47 4.32 24.83
CA ALA A 25 8.33 5.51 24.73
C ALA A 25 8.47 6.38 25.99
N GLY A 26 7.80 6.04 27.08
CA GLY A 26 7.72 6.91 28.27
C GLY A 26 8.72 6.62 29.39
N LEU A 27 9.51 5.55 29.36
CA LEU A 27 10.30 5.11 30.52
C LEU A 27 11.83 5.11 30.34
N VAL A 28 12.37 5.60 29.26
CA VAL A 28 13.82 5.48 28.99
C VAL A 28 14.66 6.71 29.40
N ALA A 29 14.06 7.79 29.87
CA ALA A 29 14.78 9.03 30.16
C ALA A 29 15.38 9.14 31.58
N ALA A 30 15.32 8.12 32.43
CA ALA A 30 15.72 8.24 33.85
C ALA A 30 16.77 7.27 34.37
N LEU A 31 17.42 6.47 33.56
CA LEU A 31 18.36 5.40 34.05
C LEU A 31 19.78 5.49 33.44
N SER A 32 20.43 6.62 33.54
CA SER A 32 21.85 6.76 33.16
C SER A 32 22.83 6.77 34.32
N ALA A 33 22.46 6.38 35.52
CA ALA A 33 23.40 6.31 36.61
C ALA A 33 22.94 5.32 37.72
N ALA A 34 23.12 4.03 37.52
CA ALA A 34 23.21 3.06 38.62
C ALA A 34 23.75 1.70 38.15
N GLY A 35 24.67 1.13 38.90
CA GLY A 35 25.23 -0.19 38.70
C GLY A 35 24.18 -1.32 38.94
N PRO A 36 24.59 -2.60 38.84
CA PRO A 36 23.61 -3.70 38.80
C PRO A 36 22.78 -3.74 40.07
N VAL A 37 21.49 -3.55 39.92
CA VAL A 37 20.48 -3.69 40.97
C VAL A 37 19.90 -5.11 40.90
N PRO A 38 19.85 -5.85 42.05
CA PRO A 38 19.22 -7.17 42.03
C PRO A 38 17.71 -7.07 41.80
N LEU A 39 17.21 -7.99 41.00
CA LEU A 39 15.78 -8.13 40.65
C LEU A 39 14.97 -8.35 41.93
N VAL A 40 14.15 -7.41 42.33
CA VAL A 40 13.13 -7.60 43.37
C VAL A 40 11.83 -7.97 42.63
N LEU A 41 11.35 -9.18 42.85
CA LEU A 41 10.01 -9.61 42.45
C LEU A 41 8.99 -8.78 43.27
N ALA A 42 8.30 -7.88 42.62
CA ALA A 42 7.20 -7.15 43.23
C ALA A 42 6.01 -8.09 43.42
N ALA A 43 5.60 -8.22 44.65
CA ALA A 43 4.41 -8.95 45.07
C ALA A 43 3.14 -8.17 44.67
N ASP A 44 2.12 -8.92 44.38
CA ASP A 44 0.75 -8.59 43.99
C ASP A 44 0.21 -7.21 44.40
N GLY A 45 0.01 -6.33 43.39
CA GLY A 45 -0.97 -5.23 43.48
C GLY A 45 -2.24 -5.65 42.72
N PRO A 46 -3.44 -5.06 43.05
CA PRO A 46 -4.72 -5.50 42.46
C PRO A 46 -4.74 -5.33 40.96
N GLY A 47 -5.09 -6.42 40.28
CA GLY A 47 -4.94 -6.68 38.88
C GLY A 47 -5.44 -5.55 37.94
N ALA A 48 -4.53 -5.10 37.10
CA ALA A 48 -4.93 -4.68 35.76
C ALA A 48 -5.47 -5.95 35.06
N ALA A 49 -6.67 -5.87 34.56
CA ALA A 49 -7.23 -6.93 33.73
C ALA A 49 -6.20 -7.25 32.62
N ALA A 50 -5.90 -8.53 32.44
CA ALA A 50 -5.16 -9.00 31.29
C ALA A 50 -5.81 -8.39 30.03
N PRO A 51 -5.04 -7.93 29.03
CA PRO A 51 -5.64 -7.54 27.76
C PRO A 51 -6.52 -8.70 27.31
N ALA A 52 -7.79 -8.40 27.07
CA ALA A 52 -8.75 -9.39 26.59
C ALA A 52 -8.08 -10.13 25.44
N ASP A 53 -8.15 -11.47 25.46
CA ASP A 53 -7.76 -12.30 24.32
C ASP A 53 -8.38 -11.66 23.08
N ARG A 54 -7.55 -11.09 22.22
CA ARG A 54 -8.03 -10.63 20.92
C ARG A 54 -8.52 -11.86 20.21
N ASP A 55 -9.82 -11.90 19.95
CA ASP A 55 -10.44 -12.94 19.13
C ASP A 55 -9.90 -12.83 17.70
N VAL A 56 -8.71 -13.34 17.46
CA VAL A 56 -8.19 -13.56 16.11
C VAL A 56 -9.11 -14.58 15.48
N LYS A 57 -9.89 -14.15 14.49
CA LYS A 57 -10.93 -14.98 13.90
C LYS A 57 -10.33 -16.05 13.00
N SER A 58 -10.87 -17.24 13.08
CA SER A 58 -10.56 -18.28 12.12
C SER A 58 -11.20 -17.96 10.78
N ALA A 59 -10.53 -18.32 9.68
CA ALA A 59 -11.03 -18.23 8.31
C ALA A 59 -12.42 -18.88 8.08
N HIS A 60 -12.87 -19.73 8.98
CA HIS A 60 -14.19 -20.34 8.93
C HIS A 60 -15.34 -19.36 9.14
N HIS A 61 -15.12 -18.21 9.74
CA HIS A 61 -16.18 -17.24 10.04
C HIS A 61 -16.45 -16.23 8.91
N LYS A 62 -15.68 -16.25 7.82
CA LYS A 62 -15.79 -15.36 6.66
C LYS A 62 -15.71 -13.86 6.97
N LEU A 63 -15.46 -13.48 8.19
CA LEU A 63 -15.23 -12.12 8.62
C LEU A 63 -13.71 -11.90 8.74
N GLY A 64 -13.19 -10.79 8.25
CA GLY A 64 -11.76 -10.47 8.32
C GLY A 64 -11.23 -10.46 9.76
N SER A 65 -9.95 -10.55 9.93
CA SER A 65 -9.31 -10.75 11.24
C SER A 65 -9.53 -9.60 12.23
N ASP A 66 -9.63 -8.36 11.72
CA ASP A 66 -9.80 -7.14 12.53
C ASP A 66 -11.27 -6.71 12.70
N ASP A 67 -12.17 -7.27 11.89
CA ASP A 67 -13.54 -6.77 11.75
C ASP A 67 -14.41 -6.94 12.99
N ALA A 68 -14.08 -7.90 13.86
CA ALA A 68 -14.77 -8.03 15.13
C ALA A 68 -14.47 -6.87 16.06
N ASP A 69 -13.21 -6.45 16.09
CA ASP A 69 -12.77 -5.30 16.87
C ASP A 69 -13.38 -4.02 16.28
N LEU A 70 -13.37 -3.86 14.95
CA LEU A 70 -14.01 -2.74 14.24
C LEU A 70 -15.51 -2.64 14.56
N LEU A 71 -16.22 -3.79 14.59
CA LEU A 71 -17.62 -3.82 14.97
C LEU A 71 -17.83 -3.45 16.42
N ALA A 72 -16.96 -3.89 17.32
CA ALA A 72 -17.02 -3.54 18.74
C ALA A 72 -16.74 -2.05 18.96
N GLU A 73 -15.76 -1.48 18.26
CA GLU A 73 -15.46 -0.06 18.27
C GLU A 73 -16.64 0.79 17.76
N ALA A 74 -17.22 0.42 16.61
CA ALA A 74 -18.41 1.10 16.07
C ALA A 74 -19.59 1.13 17.06
N LYS A 75 -19.77 0.04 17.81
CA LYS A 75 -20.80 -0.02 18.87
C LYS A 75 -20.44 0.87 20.06
N ALA A 76 -19.19 0.86 20.51
CA ALA A 76 -18.71 1.65 21.64
C ALA A 76 -18.75 3.15 21.35
N ASP A 77 -18.42 3.55 20.13
CA ASP A 77 -18.43 4.95 19.67
C ASP A 77 -19.84 5.44 19.34
N GLY A 78 -20.81 4.55 19.29
CA GLY A 78 -22.19 4.87 18.98
C GLY A 78 -22.42 5.21 17.51
N ASP A 79 -21.61 4.65 16.62
CA ASP A 79 -21.77 4.79 15.19
C ASP A 79 -23.14 4.31 14.74
N LYS A 80 -23.79 5.09 13.90
CA LYS A 80 -25.16 4.77 13.46
C LYS A 80 -25.20 3.57 12.55
N ASN A 81 -24.20 3.41 11.71
CA ASN A 81 -24.14 2.41 10.65
C ASN A 81 -22.78 1.75 10.58
N VAL A 82 -22.77 0.51 10.09
CA VAL A 82 -21.58 -0.26 9.73
C VAL A 82 -21.65 -0.58 8.24
N THR A 83 -20.56 -0.36 7.52
CA THR A 83 -20.45 -0.69 6.09
C THR A 83 -19.62 -1.94 5.92
N MET A 84 -20.10 -2.86 5.09
CA MET A 84 -19.48 -4.14 4.76
C MET A 84 -19.08 -4.19 3.29
N MET A 85 -17.92 -4.72 3.02
CA MET A 85 -17.46 -5.16 1.70
C MET A 85 -17.49 -6.68 1.68
N ILE A 86 -18.20 -7.26 0.73
CA ILE A 86 -18.47 -8.70 0.68
C ILE A 86 -17.98 -9.26 -0.64
N ALA A 87 -17.10 -10.26 -0.55
CA ALA A 87 -16.75 -11.09 -1.69
C ALA A 87 -17.70 -12.29 -1.77
N THR A 88 -18.45 -12.39 -2.87
CA THR A 88 -19.31 -13.55 -3.17
C THR A 88 -18.72 -14.36 -4.31
N ALA A 89 -19.24 -15.53 -4.58
CA ALA A 89 -18.99 -16.19 -5.85
C ALA A 89 -19.47 -15.28 -7.01
N PRO A 90 -18.72 -15.14 -8.10
CA PRO A 90 -19.16 -14.39 -9.28
C PRO A 90 -20.53 -14.88 -9.78
N GLY A 91 -21.40 -13.95 -10.16
CA GLY A 91 -22.78 -14.26 -10.56
C GLY A 91 -23.73 -14.52 -9.41
N GLN A 92 -23.36 -14.26 -8.15
CA GLN A 92 -24.16 -14.59 -6.97
C GLN A 92 -24.38 -13.40 -6.02
N THR A 93 -24.27 -12.18 -6.53
CA THR A 93 -24.43 -10.96 -5.69
C THR A 93 -25.88 -10.68 -5.32
N GLU A 94 -26.85 -11.08 -6.13
CA GLU A 94 -28.27 -10.76 -5.94
C GLU A 94 -28.81 -11.28 -4.60
N GLN A 95 -28.45 -12.51 -4.24
CA GLN A 95 -28.93 -13.13 -3.02
C GLN A 95 -28.49 -12.37 -1.76
N VAL A 96 -27.21 -12.03 -1.65
CA VAL A 96 -26.69 -11.29 -0.49
C VAL A 96 -27.17 -9.85 -0.50
N SER A 97 -27.23 -9.21 -1.68
CA SER A 97 -27.76 -7.85 -1.83
C SER A 97 -29.21 -7.76 -1.36
N GLY A 98 -30.06 -8.67 -1.84
CA GLY A 98 -31.47 -8.70 -1.41
C GLY A 98 -31.66 -8.97 0.08
N GLN A 99 -30.80 -9.81 0.67
CA GLN A 99 -30.84 -10.08 2.11
C GLN A 99 -30.46 -8.86 2.95
N LEU A 100 -29.43 -8.09 2.52
CA LEU A 100 -28.98 -6.92 3.25
C LEU A 100 -29.91 -5.72 3.05
N ASP A 101 -30.47 -5.57 1.87
CA ASP A 101 -31.47 -4.54 1.56
C ASP A 101 -32.78 -4.75 2.34
N ALA A 102 -33.11 -6.01 2.66
CA ALA A 102 -34.26 -6.36 3.50
C ALA A 102 -34.05 -6.04 4.99
N VAL A 103 -32.82 -5.75 5.42
CA VAL A 103 -32.54 -5.29 6.79
C VAL A 103 -33.14 -3.89 6.96
N LYS A 104 -34.03 -3.71 7.93
CA LYS A 104 -34.62 -2.39 8.19
C LYS A 104 -33.57 -1.32 8.41
N GLY A 105 -33.45 -0.38 7.50
CA GLY A 105 -32.42 0.66 7.45
C GLY A 105 -31.11 0.22 6.79
N GLY A 106 -31.09 -0.97 6.20
CA GLY A 106 -30.01 -1.43 5.35
C GLY A 106 -30.10 -0.83 3.94
N SER A 107 -28.97 -0.74 3.26
CA SER A 107 -28.89 -0.30 1.86
C SER A 107 -27.69 -0.95 1.17
N VAL A 108 -27.87 -1.32 -0.08
CA VAL A 108 -26.79 -1.78 -0.97
C VAL A 108 -26.30 -0.59 -1.79
N GLY A 109 -25.08 -0.13 -1.52
CA GLY A 109 -24.48 1.02 -2.20
C GLY A 109 -23.82 0.65 -3.53
N ARG A 110 -23.31 -0.59 -3.65
CA ARG A 110 -22.69 -1.10 -4.88
C ARG A 110 -22.82 -2.62 -4.97
N ALA A 111 -23.04 -3.12 -6.17
CA ALA A 111 -22.92 -4.53 -6.50
C ALA A 111 -22.26 -4.68 -7.87
N ASP A 112 -21.31 -5.60 -7.98
CA ASP A 112 -20.64 -5.99 -9.21
C ASP A 112 -20.74 -7.52 -9.33
N ASP A 113 -21.71 -7.98 -10.10
CA ASP A 113 -22.03 -9.39 -10.20
C ASP A 113 -20.93 -10.20 -10.90
N LYS A 114 -20.29 -9.62 -11.91
CA LYS A 114 -19.19 -10.28 -12.62
C LYS A 114 -17.99 -10.54 -11.70
N LEU A 115 -17.68 -9.60 -10.82
CA LEU A 115 -16.60 -9.71 -9.86
C LEU A 115 -17.01 -10.44 -8.59
N GLY A 116 -18.32 -10.52 -8.29
CA GLY A 116 -18.85 -11.04 -7.03
C GLY A 116 -18.57 -10.09 -5.86
N TYR A 117 -18.78 -8.79 -6.07
CA TYR A 117 -18.57 -7.78 -5.03
C TYR A 117 -19.88 -7.12 -4.63
N VAL A 118 -20.11 -6.97 -3.33
CA VAL A 118 -21.23 -6.20 -2.77
C VAL A 118 -20.72 -5.30 -1.64
N ARG A 119 -21.08 -4.00 -1.72
CA ARG A 119 -20.95 -3.08 -0.59
C ARG A 119 -22.32 -2.75 -0.05
N ALA A 120 -22.52 -2.98 1.25
CA ALA A 120 -23.77 -2.70 1.92
C ALA A 120 -23.53 -1.99 3.27
N THR A 121 -24.46 -1.12 3.63
CA THR A 121 -24.46 -0.40 4.90
C THR A 121 -25.71 -0.80 5.69
N VAL A 122 -25.53 -1.13 6.96
CA VAL A 122 -26.63 -1.51 7.86
C VAL A 122 -26.54 -0.75 9.17
N PRO A 123 -27.65 -0.50 9.88
CA PRO A 123 -27.60 0.08 11.22
C PRO A 123 -26.74 -0.78 12.16
N THR A 124 -25.87 -0.16 12.96
CA THR A 124 -24.95 -0.84 13.88
C THR A 124 -25.67 -1.81 14.81
N ALA A 125 -26.87 -1.44 15.28
CA ALA A 125 -27.73 -2.31 16.11
C ALA A 125 -28.20 -3.59 15.38
N LYS A 126 -28.03 -3.69 14.07
CA LYS A 126 -28.42 -4.84 13.24
C LYS A 126 -27.21 -5.55 12.62
N ALA A 127 -26.02 -5.01 12.79
CA ALA A 127 -24.81 -5.49 12.12
C ALA A 127 -24.50 -6.96 12.45
N ASP A 128 -24.53 -7.38 13.72
CA ASP A 128 -24.27 -8.79 14.09
C ASP A 128 -25.20 -9.76 13.35
N SER A 129 -26.50 -9.45 13.32
CA SER A 129 -27.48 -10.33 12.68
C SER A 129 -27.32 -10.34 11.16
N ALA A 130 -26.99 -9.19 10.54
CA ALA A 130 -26.76 -9.04 9.11
C ALA A 130 -25.51 -9.80 8.67
N ILE A 131 -24.39 -9.61 9.38
CA ILE A 131 -23.13 -10.32 9.14
C ILE A 131 -23.31 -11.82 9.29
N ALA A 132 -23.93 -12.27 10.40
CA ALA A 132 -24.17 -13.69 10.64
C ALA A 132 -25.09 -14.33 9.59
N ALA A 133 -26.05 -13.57 9.06
CA ALA A 133 -26.94 -14.05 8.00
C ALA A 133 -26.19 -14.12 6.65
N ALA A 134 -25.41 -13.10 6.27
CA ALA A 134 -24.60 -13.10 5.07
C ALA A 134 -23.55 -14.23 5.09
N ALA A 135 -22.85 -14.41 6.22
CA ALA A 135 -21.83 -15.45 6.38
C ALA A 135 -22.37 -16.89 6.24
N LYS A 136 -23.66 -17.11 6.47
CA LYS A 136 -24.29 -18.43 6.26
C LYS A 136 -24.50 -18.79 4.79
N LEU A 137 -24.50 -17.81 3.90
CA LEU A 137 -24.65 -18.07 2.47
C LEU A 137 -23.39 -18.75 1.94
N SER A 138 -23.54 -19.89 1.26
CA SER A 138 -22.40 -20.61 0.67
C SER A 138 -21.72 -19.80 -0.44
N SER A 139 -22.44 -18.87 -1.06
CA SER A 139 -21.91 -17.95 -2.06
C SER A 139 -21.03 -16.83 -1.49
N VAL A 140 -21.10 -16.52 -0.21
CA VAL A 140 -20.25 -15.51 0.44
C VAL A 140 -18.92 -16.16 0.82
N HIS A 141 -17.82 -15.56 0.41
CA HIS A 141 -16.46 -16.06 0.66
C HIS A 141 -15.76 -15.26 1.75
N GLY A 142 -15.95 -13.95 1.80
CA GLY A 142 -15.36 -13.07 2.79
C GLY A 142 -16.19 -11.81 3.03
N ILE A 143 -16.09 -11.24 4.20
CA ILE A 143 -16.74 -10.00 4.63
C ILE A 143 -15.69 -9.17 5.36
N ASP A 144 -15.40 -7.97 4.85
CA ASP A 144 -14.54 -6.99 5.51
C ASP A 144 -15.40 -5.77 5.88
N LEU A 145 -15.15 -5.18 7.04
CA LEU A 145 -15.80 -3.94 7.44
C LEU A 145 -15.01 -2.73 6.99
N ARG A 146 -15.69 -1.59 6.88
CA ARG A 146 -15.04 -0.33 6.60
C ARG A 146 -14.08 0.05 7.71
N GLU A 147 -12.84 0.29 7.33
CA GLU A 147 -11.78 0.82 8.19
C GLU A 147 -11.04 1.95 7.47
N GLU A 148 -10.26 2.68 8.23
CA GLU A 148 -9.34 3.68 7.71
C GLU A 148 -7.91 3.20 7.94
N ILE A 149 -7.15 3.10 6.85
CA ILE A 149 -5.76 2.68 6.86
C ILE A 149 -4.92 3.95 6.91
N PRO A 150 -4.18 4.19 8.03
CA PRO A 150 -3.30 5.35 8.13
C PRO A 150 -2.24 5.34 7.03
N LEU A 151 -1.95 6.50 6.47
CA LEU A 151 -0.81 6.68 5.60
C LEU A 151 0.41 7.00 6.47
N ASP A 152 1.44 6.16 6.38
CA ASP A 152 2.68 6.38 7.10
C ASP A 152 3.37 7.67 6.60
N ASP A 153 3.99 8.43 7.51
CA ASP A 153 4.85 9.55 7.13
C ASP A 153 6.09 9.03 6.39
N PRO A 154 6.21 9.29 5.09
CA PRO A 154 7.31 8.77 4.27
C PRO A 154 8.59 9.60 4.40
N THR A 155 8.57 10.71 5.15
CA THR A 155 9.75 11.56 5.30
C THR A 155 10.78 10.93 6.22
N PRO A 156 12.09 11.00 5.91
CA PRO A 156 13.12 10.61 6.85
C PRO A 156 13.06 11.49 8.10
N SER A 157 13.12 10.89 9.29
CA SER A 157 13.04 11.61 10.55
C SER A 157 14.05 12.75 10.64
N ALA A 158 13.57 13.99 10.74
CA ALA A 158 14.39 15.19 10.89
C ALA A 158 15.23 15.19 12.17
N ASP A 159 14.84 14.42 13.20
CA ASP A 159 15.60 14.30 14.45
C ASP A 159 16.88 13.47 14.28
N ALA A 160 16.91 12.54 13.34
CA ALA A 160 18.13 11.83 12.96
C ALA A 160 19.18 12.75 12.31
N ALA A 161 18.72 13.82 11.68
CA ALA A 161 19.55 14.78 10.96
C ALA A 161 20.14 15.90 11.84
N LYS A 162 19.53 16.26 12.96
CA LYS A 162 20.00 17.36 13.82
C LYS A 162 21.40 17.08 14.39
N GLY A 163 22.41 17.65 13.74
CA GLY A 163 23.83 17.57 14.14
C GLY A 163 24.57 16.30 13.68
N ALA A 164 24.02 15.49 12.79
CA ALA A 164 24.79 14.49 12.06
C ALA A 164 25.72 15.22 11.06
N LYS A 165 27.01 14.95 11.14
CA LYS A 165 27.93 15.41 10.12
C LYS A 165 27.88 14.42 8.97
N ALA A 166 27.57 14.88 7.75
CA ALA A 166 27.60 14.02 6.58
C ALA A 166 28.94 13.30 6.48
N THR A 167 28.93 11.99 6.30
CA THR A 167 30.12 11.17 6.08
C THR A 167 30.38 10.96 4.59
N ALA A 168 29.42 11.27 3.74
CA ALA A 168 29.53 11.36 2.29
C ALA A 168 28.95 12.70 1.82
N THR A 169 29.53 13.27 0.79
CA THR A 169 29.07 14.52 0.16
C THR A 169 28.72 14.21 -1.28
N TYR A 170 27.41 14.33 -1.58
CA TYR A 170 26.91 14.35 -2.94
C TYR A 170 26.37 15.75 -3.24
N PRO A 171 26.49 16.25 -4.48
CA PRO A 171 25.83 17.49 -4.86
C PRO A 171 24.30 17.27 -4.83
N ALA A 172 23.51 18.31 -4.67
CA ALA A 172 22.08 18.23 -4.89
C ALA A 172 21.79 17.77 -6.33
N PRO A 173 20.75 16.92 -6.54
CA PRO A 173 20.34 16.57 -7.88
C PRO A 173 19.82 17.79 -8.65
N GLY A 174 19.90 17.76 -9.97
CA GLY A 174 19.47 18.86 -10.80
C GLY A 174 19.54 18.53 -12.29
N LYS A 175 19.38 19.54 -13.14
CA LYS A 175 19.29 19.39 -14.59
C LYS A 175 20.45 18.56 -15.22
N ARG A 176 21.63 18.53 -14.61
CA ARG A 176 22.82 17.82 -15.12
C ARG A 176 22.99 16.43 -14.53
N THR A 177 22.14 16.01 -13.62
CA THR A 177 22.19 14.66 -13.06
C THR A 177 21.91 13.65 -14.17
N PRO A 178 22.72 12.60 -14.34
CA PRO A 178 22.53 11.60 -15.38
C PRO A 178 21.26 10.75 -15.13
N ALA A 179 20.85 9.97 -16.12
CA ALA A 179 19.75 9.03 -16.00
C ALA A 179 20.05 7.97 -14.91
N GLU A 180 21.19 7.33 -14.99
CA GLU A 180 21.73 6.47 -13.93
C GLU A 180 22.18 7.34 -12.76
N ASN A 181 21.49 7.27 -11.65
CA ASN A 181 21.78 8.10 -10.47
C ASN A 181 21.25 7.48 -9.17
N PRO A 182 21.89 7.76 -8.01
CA PRO A 182 21.47 7.20 -6.73
C PRO A 182 20.30 7.96 -6.05
N TYR A 183 19.86 9.08 -6.60
CA TYR A 183 18.80 9.91 -6.02
C TYR A 183 17.41 9.31 -6.27
N ASN A 184 17.16 8.89 -7.51
CA ASN A 184 16.01 8.09 -7.93
C ASN A 184 16.53 6.84 -8.62
N PRO A 185 16.86 5.77 -7.87
CA PRO A 185 17.71 4.68 -8.35
C PRO A 185 16.97 3.64 -9.22
N SER A 186 16.24 4.09 -10.24
CA SER A 186 15.52 3.20 -11.18
C SER A 186 16.45 2.26 -11.95
N PHE A 187 17.75 2.62 -12.09
CA PHE A 187 18.76 1.77 -12.70
C PHE A 187 19.00 0.46 -11.93
N GLU A 188 18.72 0.44 -10.61
CA GLU A 188 18.92 -0.76 -9.78
C GLU A 188 17.95 -1.90 -10.13
N THR A 189 16.86 -1.58 -10.83
CA THR A 189 15.92 -2.58 -11.39
C THR A 189 16.23 -2.94 -12.85
N GLY A 190 17.28 -2.36 -13.44
CA GLY A 190 17.58 -2.45 -14.87
C GLY A 190 16.80 -1.47 -15.74
N ALA A 191 15.93 -0.60 -15.15
CA ALA A 191 15.01 0.23 -15.94
C ALA A 191 15.71 1.25 -16.83
N VAL A 192 16.84 1.82 -16.39
CA VAL A 192 17.59 2.82 -17.17
C VAL A 192 18.27 2.16 -18.37
N ASP A 193 18.99 1.06 -18.15
CA ASP A 193 19.70 0.32 -19.20
C ASP A 193 18.70 -0.26 -20.19
N PHE A 194 17.57 -0.78 -19.70
CA PHE A 194 16.50 -1.28 -20.56
C PHE A 194 15.95 -0.22 -21.52
N VAL A 195 15.75 1.02 -21.04
CA VAL A 195 15.27 2.13 -21.91
C VAL A 195 16.37 2.56 -22.88
N GLU A 196 17.66 2.52 -22.51
CA GLU A 196 18.77 2.81 -23.41
C GLU A 196 18.85 1.77 -24.53
N ASP A 197 18.71 0.47 -24.21
CA ASP A 197 18.76 -0.63 -25.18
C ASP A 197 17.47 -0.76 -25.98
N HIS A 198 16.33 -0.38 -25.40
CA HIS A 198 15.01 -0.47 -25.98
C HIS A 198 14.26 0.88 -25.98
N PRO A 199 14.75 1.95 -26.65
CA PRO A 199 14.25 3.32 -26.49
C PRO A 199 12.79 3.54 -26.98
N LYS A 200 12.20 2.55 -27.62
CA LYS A 200 10.78 2.57 -27.95
C LYS A 200 9.93 1.83 -26.91
N ALA A 201 10.52 1.08 -26.02
CA ALA A 201 9.85 0.34 -24.95
C ALA A 201 9.95 1.06 -23.59
N ASP A 202 9.91 2.37 -23.59
CA ASP A 202 10.02 3.26 -22.43
C ASP A 202 8.72 3.42 -21.62
N GLY A 203 7.81 2.46 -21.75
CA GLY A 203 6.47 2.52 -21.16
C GLY A 203 5.41 3.05 -22.13
N ARG A 204 5.76 3.52 -23.32
CA ARG A 204 4.76 4.00 -24.32
C ARG A 204 3.77 2.89 -24.67
N GLY A 205 2.50 3.31 -24.80
CA GLY A 205 1.39 2.38 -25.07
C GLY A 205 0.88 1.68 -23.78
N ILE A 206 1.45 2.00 -22.63
CA ILE A 206 1.01 1.51 -21.31
C ILE A 206 0.37 2.64 -20.52
N THR A 207 -0.71 2.32 -19.82
CA THR A 207 -1.36 3.21 -18.87
C THR A 207 -1.29 2.60 -17.48
N ILE A 208 -0.75 3.36 -16.52
CA ILE A 208 -0.58 2.92 -15.14
C ILE A 208 -1.59 3.66 -14.25
N GLY A 209 -2.38 2.93 -13.46
CA GLY A 209 -3.23 3.49 -12.42
C GLY A 209 -2.41 3.76 -11.16
N ILE A 210 -2.53 4.97 -10.62
CA ILE A 210 -1.96 5.36 -9.33
C ILE A 210 -3.13 5.52 -8.35
N LEU A 211 -3.30 4.54 -7.48
CA LEU A 211 -4.33 4.54 -6.43
C LEU A 211 -3.69 5.02 -5.12
N ASP A 212 -3.90 6.30 -4.78
CA ASP A 212 -3.10 6.97 -3.75
C ASP A 212 -3.80 8.24 -3.22
N SER A 213 -3.06 9.22 -2.74
CA SER A 213 -3.52 10.51 -2.20
C SER A 213 -3.84 11.58 -3.28
N GLY A 214 -3.70 11.24 -4.57
CA GLY A 214 -3.86 12.16 -5.69
C GLY A 214 -2.52 12.59 -6.29
N VAL A 215 -2.53 13.01 -7.57
CA VAL A 215 -1.32 13.38 -8.32
C VAL A 215 -1.43 14.84 -8.78
N ASP A 216 -0.36 15.61 -8.60
CA ASP A 216 -0.30 17.01 -9.01
C ASP A 216 -0.35 17.15 -10.55
N LEU A 217 -1.41 17.76 -11.02
CA LEU A 217 -1.63 18.08 -12.42
C LEU A 217 -0.77 19.23 -12.93
N GLY A 218 -0.15 19.99 -12.03
CA GLY A 218 0.71 21.14 -12.35
C GLY A 218 2.19 20.78 -12.49
N HIS A 219 2.64 19.62 -11.99
CA HIS A 219 4.07 19.30 -11.93
C HIS A 219 4.70 19.13 -13.33
N PRO A 220 5.79 19.87 -13.67
CA PRO A 220 6.37 19.86 -15.02
C PRO A 220 6.78 18.47 -15.52
N ALA A 221 7.37 17.61 -14.68
CA ALA A 221 7.81 16.27 -15.06
C ALA A 221 6.64 15.28 -15.28
N LEU A 222 5.41 15.66 -14.93
CA LEU A 222 4.19 14.85 -15.08
C LEU A 222 3.23 15.37 -16.19
N GLN A 223 3.68 16.31 -17.04
CA GLN A 223 2.84 16.88 -18.10
C GLN A 223 2.80 16.03 -19.35
N LYS A 224 3.95 15.50 -19.77
CA LYS A 224 4.10 14.84 -21.06
C LYS A 224 4.87 13.55 -20.96
N THR A 225 4.50 12.59 -21.78
CA THR A 225 5.30 11.39 -22.05
C THR A 225 6.52 11.76 -22.91
N THR A 226 7.43 10.82 -23.09
CA THR A 226 8.57 10.96 -23.99
C THR A 226 8.18 11.24 -25.45
N THR A 227 6.97 10.88 -25.86
CA THR A 227 6.40 11.15 -27.18
C THR A 227 5.66 12.48 -27.25
N GLY A 228 5.62 13.25 -26.16
CA GLY A 228 4.94 14.55 -26.08
C GLY A 228 3.44 14.48 -25.85
N GLU A 229 2.86 13.29 -25.70
CA GLU A 229 1.46 13.10 -25.34
C GLU A 229 1.20 13.52 -23.89
N ARG A 230 -0.07 13.80 -23.55
CA ARG A 230 -0.48 14.06 -22.18
C ARG A 230 -0.18 12.85 -21.29
N LYS A 231 0.50 13.08 -20.18
CA LYS A 231 0.89 12.00 -19.25
C LYS A 231 -0.28 11.57 -18.37
N ILE A 232 -0.92 12.47 -17.63
CA ILE A 232 -2.09 12.16 -16.81
C ILE A 232 -3.33 12.27 -17.70
N VAL A 233 -3.92 11.11 -18.02
CA VAL A 233 -5.06 11.03 -18.97
C VAL A 233 -6.41 10.99 -18.30
N ASP A 234 -6.46 10.64 -17.00
CA ASP A 234 -7.65 10.72 -16.18
C ASP A 234 -7.28 11.02 -14.71
N TRP A 235 -8.18 11.68 -14.00
CA TRP A 235 -8.03 11.97 -12.59
C TRP A 235 -9.38 11.84 -11.90
N VAL A 236 -9.48 10.94 -10.92
CA VAL A 236 -10.73 10.58 -10.27
C VAL A 236 -10.58 10.47 -8.77
N THR A 237 -11.71 10.52 -8.07
CA THR A 237 -11.79 10.35 -6.62
C THR A 237 -12.44 9.01 -6.32
N ALA A 238 -11.71 8.11 -5.66
CA ALA A 238 -12.18 6.77 -5.32
C ALA A 238 -13.12 6.73 -4.10
N THR A 239 -13.05 7.73 -3.22
CA THR A 239 -13.89 7.79 -2.03
C THR A 239 -15.38 7.82 -2.36
N ASP A 240 -16.18 7.22 -1.48
CA ASP A 240 -17.63 7.28 -1.61
C ASP A 240 -18.18 8.60 -1.04
N PRO A 241 -19.11 9.27 -1.73
CA PRO A 241 -19.66 10.58 -1.31
C PRO A 241 -20.31 10.60 0.07
N ILE A 242 -20.69 9.45 0.62
CA ILE A 242 -21.51 9.38 1.84
C ILE A 242 -20.79 8.66 2.96
N ILE A 243 -20.18 7.50 2.66
CA ILE A 243 -19.65 6.64 3.73
C ILE A 243 -18.18 6.93 4.10
N ASP A 244 -17.42 7.60 3.24
CA ASP A 244 -16.00 7.88 3.48
C ASP A 244 -15.74 9.22 4.16
N ASN A 245 -16.80 9.98 4.47
CA ASN A 245 -16.72 11.31 5.12
C ASN A 245 -15.83 12.31 4.35
N ASP A 246 -15.71 12.13 3.05
CA ASP A 246 -14.95 13.02 2.18
C ASP A 246 -15.78 14.24 1.80
N ASN A 247 -15.52 15.34 2.50
CA ASN A 247 -16.23 16.59 2.31
C ASN A 247 -15.94 17.30 0.97
N THR A 248 -15.04 16.79 0.15
CA THR A 248 -14.86 17.30 -1.22
C THR A 248 -16.00 16.87 -2.16
N TRP A 249 -16.76 15.84 -1.80
CA TRP A 249 -18.01 15.49 -2.43
C TRP A 249 -19.13 16.42 -1.95
N ARG A 250 -19.69 17.22 -2.87
CA ARG A 250 -20.78 18.17 -2.58
C ARG A 250 -22.11 17.62 -3.07
N PRO A 251 -23.10 17.42 -2.18
CA PRO A 251 -24.44 17.01 -2.60
C PRO A 251 -25.13 18.15 -3.38
N MET A 252 -25.71 17.81 -4.54
CA MET A 252 -26.42 18.74 -5.42
C MET A 252 -27.93 18.67 -5.17
N VAL A 253 -28.34 18.88 -3.92
CA VAL A 253 -29.74 18.73 -3.48
C VAL A 253 -30.58 20.01 -3.59
N THR A 254 -29.96 21.17 -3.75
CA THR A 254 -30.66 22.46 -3.81
C THR A 254 -30.79 22.93 -5.25
N ALA A 255 -32.01 22.88 -5.79
CA ALA A 255 -32.30 23.36 -7.13
C ALA A 255 -32.41 24.89 -7.13
N VAL A 256 -31.79 25.54 -8.14
CA VAL A 256 -31.84 26.99 -8.38
C VAL A 256 -32.02 27.28 -9.87
N SER A 257 -32.38 28.52 -10.22
CA SER A 257 -32.57 28.97 -11.60
C SER A 257 -31.89 30.29 -11.85
N GLY A 258 -31.13 30.41 -12.94
CA GLY A 258 -30.64 31.70 -13.44
C GLY A 258 -31.77 32.58 -14.01
N PRO A 259 -31.53 33.89 -14.26
CA PRO A 259 -30.23 34.55 -14.21
C PRO A 259 -29.76 34.99 -12.81
N ALA A 260 -30.60 34.91 -11.78
CA ALA A 260 -30.24 35.29 -10.41
C ALA A 260 -31.00 34.42 -9.40
N PHE A 261 -30.36 34.08 -8.30
CA PHE A 261 -30.94 33.29 -7.21
C PHE A 261 -30.28 33.64 -5.88
N THR A 262 -30.91 33.23 -4.79
CA THR A 262 -30.34 33.36 -3.44
C THR A 262 -30.07 31.97 -2.85
N TYR A 263 -28.89 31.79 -2.27
CA TYR A 263 -28.52 30.57 -1.59
C TYR A 263 -27.74 30.89 -0.29
N GLN A 264 -28.16 30.32 0.81
CA GLN A 264 -27.58 30.58 2.15
C GLN A 264 -27.40 32.08 2.51
N GLY A 265 -28.34 32.93 2.08
CA GLY A 265 -28.34 34.36 2.35
C GLY A 265 -27.48 35.20 1.40
N GLN A 266 -26.75 34.58 0.48
CA GLN A 266 -26.00 35.29 -0.57
C GLN A 266 -26.80 35.32 -1.89
N SER A 267 -26.66 36.42 -2.63
CA SER A 267 -27.25 36.56 -3.97
C SER A 267 -26.23 36.22 -5.03
N TYR A 268 -26.59 35.27 -5.91
CA TYR A 268 -25.76 34.82 -6.99
C TYR A 268 -26.36 35.18 -8.34
N LYS A 269 -25.49 35.36 -9.32
CA LYS A 269 -25.83 35.39 -10.74
C LYS A 269 -25.37 34.13 -11.42
N ALA A 270 -26.08 33.72 -12.49
CA ALA A 270 -25.70 32.59 -13.34
C ALA A 270 -26.29 32.81 -14.75
N PRO A 271 -25.79 32.10 -15.78
CA PRO A 271 -26.48 32.04 -17.05
C PRO A 271 -27.95 31.60 -16.87
N ALA A 272 -28.83 31.96 -17.83
CA ALA A 272 -30.21 31.48 -17.79
C ALA A 272 -30.23 29.93 -17.90
N GLY A 273 -30.92 29.25 -16.96
CA GLY A 273 -30.96 27.79 -16.92
C GLY A 273 -31.44 27.25 -15.57
N SER A 274 -31.51 25.93 -15.46
CA SER A 274 -31.82 25.22 -14.22
C SER A 274 -30.55 24.51 -13.70
N TYR A 275 -30.27 24.68 -12.44
CA TYR A 275 -29.03 24.24 -11.81
C TYR A 275 -29.29 23.61 -10.44
N ALA A 276 -28.27 22.91 -9.91
CA ALA A 276 -28.17 22.64 -8.50
C ALA A 276 -26.94 23.39 -7.93
N VAL A 277 -27.02 23.82 -6.67
CA VAL A 277 -25.97 24.61 -6.00
C VAL A 277 -25.52 24.00 -4.69
N SER A 278 -24.24 24.10 -4.41
CA SER A 278 -23.61 23.79 -3.13
C SER A 278 -22.44 24.72 -2.87
N LEU A 279 -21.73 24.54 -1.76
CA LEU A 279 -20.52 25.30 -1.41
C LEU A 279 -19.37 24.35 -1.16
N PHE A 280 -18.18 24.73 -1.59
CA PHE A 280 -16.92 24.11 -1.20
C PHE A 280 -16.19 25.04 -0.22
N LYS A 281 -15.71 24.49 0.89
CA LYS A 281 -14.94 25.23 1.89
C LYS A 281 -13.51 24.69 1.87
N GLU A 282 -12.54 25.57 1.87
CA GLU A 282 -11.13 25.14 1.93
C GLU A 282 -10.81 24.36 3.19
N SER A 283 -11.46 24.68 4.32
CA SER A 283 -11.34 23.92 5.58
C SER A 283 -11.67 22.43 5.45
N TYR A 284 -12.30 21.99 4.35
CA TYR A 284 -12.48 20.55 4.06
C TYR A 284 -11.17 19.83 3.74
N THR A 285 -10.10 20.57 3.44
CA THR A 285 -8.76 20.07 3.17
C THR A 285 -7.82 20.11 4.40
N THR A 286 -8.36 20.47 5.58
CA THR A 286 -7.61 20.42 6.84
C THR A 286 -7.19 19.00 7.18
N GLY A 287 -5.92 18.74 7.36
CA GLY A 287 -5.37 17.41 7.65
C GLY A 287 -4.54 16.83 6.51
N GLY A 288 -4.70 17.35 5.29
CA GLY A 288 -3.77 17.12 4.19
C GLY A 288 -2.72 18.23 4.09
N ASP A 289 -1.89 18.18 3.07
CA ASP A 289 -0.76 19.12 2.89
C ASP A 289 -1.18 20.57 2.67
N ALA A 290 -2.40 20.80 2.15
CA ALA A 290 -2.95 22.15 2.06
C ALA A 290 -3.29 22.75 3.42
N ALA A 291 -3.43 21.93 4.46
CA ALA A 291 -3.75 22.33 5.84
C ALA A 291 -5.01 23.21 5.97
N GLY A 292 -5.95 23.13 5.03
CA GLY A 292 -7.15 23.95 4.97
C GLY A 292 -6.99 25.30 4.27
N ASP A 293 -5.82 25.57 3.71
CA ASP A 293 -5.49 26.80 2.96
C ASP A 293 -5.29 26.41 1.48
N ALA A 294 -6.40 26.21 0.77
CA ALA A 294 -6.38 25.68 -0.60
C ALA A 294 -5.91 26.71 -1.62
N ASN A 295 -6.16 28.00 -1.40
CA ASN A 295 -5.76 29.09 -2.28
C ASN A 295 -4.42 29.72 -1.90
N ARG A 296 -3.79 29.25 -0.81
CA ARG A 296 -2.45 29.67 -0.31
C ARG A 296 -2.35 31.13 0.07
N ASP A 297 -3.44 31.73 0.58
CA ASP A 297 -3.47 33.12 1.02
C ASP A 297 -3.17 33.31 2.51
N GLY A 298 -3.02 32.21 3.26
CA GLY A 298 -2.60 32.18 4.67
C GLY A 298 -3.75 32.12 5.68
N ASP A 299 -5.00 31.89 5.21
CA ASP A 299 -6.10 31.60 6.12
C ASP A 299 -6.82 30.27 5.77
N THR A 300 -7.95 29.97 6.37
CA THR A 300 -8.68 28.71 6.20
C THR A 300 -10.19 28.94 6.16
N THR A 301 -10.59 30.10 5.71
CA THR A 301 -12.00 30.56 5.85
C THR A 301 -12.74 30.68 4.53
N ASP A 302 -12.06 30.52 3.41
CA ASP A 302 -12.64 30.69 2.08
C ASP A 302 -13.73 29.68 1.74
N VAL A 303 -14.73 30.16 1.03
CA VAL A 303 -15.89 29.37 0.62
C VAL A 303 -16.26 29.74 -0.82
N TRP A 304 -16.20 28.76 -1.70
CA TRP A 304 -16.53 28.93 -3.11
C TRP A 304 -17.90 28.35 -3.45
N GLY A 305 -18.67 29.07 -4.24
CA GLY A 305 -19.90 28.57 -4.83
C GLY A 305 -19.61 27.45 -5.83
N VAL A 306 -20.42 26.38 -5.82
CA VAL A 306 -20.36 25.27 -6.78
C VAL A 306 -21.71 25.13 -7.46
N LEU A 307 -21.78 25.40 -8.77
CA LEU A 307 -23.01 25.34 -9.58
C LEU A 307 -22.93 24.19 -10.56
N TYR A 308 -23.90 23.30 -10.51
CA TYR A 308 -23.97 22.10 -11.35
C TYR A 308 -25.13 22.18 -12.35
N ASP A 309 -24.81 22.08 -13.63
CA ASP A 309 -25.75 21.89 -14.73
C ASP A 309 -25.88 20.39 -15.04
N ALA A 310 -26.95 19.77 -14.56
CA ALA A 310 -27.18 18.34 -14.74
C ALA A 310 -27.47 17.96 -16.20
N ALA A 311 -28.05 18.90 -16.99
CA ALA A 311 -28.37 18.69 -18.40
C ALA A 311 -27.12 18.73 -19.28
N ALA A 312 -26.20 19.65 -19.00
CA ALA A 312 -24.94 19.79 -19.72
C ALA A 312 -23.84 18.88 -19.13
N GLY A 313 -23.99 18.36 -17.90
CA GLY A 313 -22.96 17.61 -17.16
C GLY A 313 -21.74 18.47 -16.84
N THR A 314 -21.95 19.75 -16.52
CA THR A 314 -20.87 20.70 -16.26
C THR A 314 -20.99 21.33 -14.87
N VAL A 315 -19.85 21.72 -14.33
CA VAL A 315 -19.71 22.36 -13.02
C VAL A 315 -19.04 23.71 -13.19
N ARG A 316 -19.54 24.74 -12.53
CA ARG A 316 -18.85 26.04 -12.37
C ARG A 316 -18.47 26.23 -10.92
N VAL A 317 -17.29 26.74 -10.67
CA VAL A 317 -16.81 27.09 -9.33
C VAL A 317 -16.52 28.59 -9.34
N ASP A 318 -17.13 29.34 -8.44
CA ASP A 318 -16.96 30.80 -8.29
C ASP A 318 -15.59 31.10 -7.65
N LEU A 319 -14.53 31.02 -8.47
CA LEU A 319 -13.13 31.06 -8.02
C LEU A 319 -12.70 32.45 -7.56
N ASN A 320 -13.34 33.51 -8.03
CA ASN A 320 -13.03 34.88 -7.66
C ASN A 320 -13.96 35.44 -6.55
N ASN A 321 -14.84 34.57 -6.04
CA ASN A 321 -15.80 34.88 -4.96
C ASN A 321 -16.64 36.16 -5.22
N ASN A 322 -16.96 36.45 -6.50
CA ASN A 322 -17.78 37.61 -6.84
C ASN A 322 -19.28 37.31 -6.90
N ASN A 323 -19.69 36.04 -6.63
CA ASN A 323 -21.04 35.52 -6.69
C ASN A 323 -21.67 35.60 -8.10
N ASP A 324 -20.88 35.55 -9.15
CA ASP A 324 -21.31 35.57 -10.55
C ASP A 324 -20.75 34.38 -11.33
N PHE A 325 -21.48 33.28 -11.37
CA PHE A 325 -21.08 32.10 -12.17
C PHE A 325 -21.07 32.35 -13.70
N GLY A 326 -21.47 33.55 -14.13
CA GLY A 326 -21.47 33.91 -15.54
C GLY A 326 -20.07 34.06 -16.12
N ASP A 327 -19.11 34.50 -15.34
CA ASP A 327 -17.71 34.69 -15.73
C ASP A 327 -16.83 33.45 -15.44
N ASP A 328 -17.33 32.44 -14.72
CA ASP A 328 -16.64 31.19 -14.48
C ASP A 328 -16.79 30.22 -15.65
N ALA A 329 -15.70 29.55 -15.99
CA ALA A 329 -15.71 28.55 -17.06
C ALA A 329 -16.43 27.25 -16.62
N PRO A 330 -17.33 26.69 -17.47
CA PRO A 330 -17.93 25.39 -17.17
C PRO A 330 -16.89 24.28 -17.34
N MET A 331 -16.72 23.47 -16.30
CA MET A 331 -15.79 22.34 -16.27
C MET A 331 -16.55 21.02 -16.46
N LYS A 332 -15.91 20.08 -17.11
CA LYS A 332 -16.32 18.68 -17.22
C LYS A 332 -15.38 17.79 -16.42
N PRO A 333 -15.77 16.53 -16.10
CA PRO A 333 -14.83 15.53 -15.58
C PRO A 333 -13.52 15.52 -16.38
N TYR A 334 -12.40 15.37 -15.69
CA TYR A 334 -11.06 15.60 -16.30
C TYR A 334 -10.85 14.81 -17.58
N LYS A 335 -11.25 13.55 -17.64
CA LYS A 335 -11.16 12.72 -18.84
C LYS A 335 -11.83 13.32 -20.09
N ASP A 336 -12.94 14.08 -19.90
CA ASP A 336 -13.76 14.56 -21.02
C ASP A 336 -13.26 15.88 -21.60
N GLY A 337 -12.53 16.69 -20.83
CA GLY A 337 -12.10 18.01 -21.26
C GLY A 337 -10.67 18.36 -20.89
N HIS A 338 -10.06 17.61 -20.01
CA HIS A 338 -8.75 17.88 -19.40
C HIS A 338 -8.64 19.29 -18.80
N GLN A 339 -9.77 19.79 -18.27
CA GLN A 339 -9.85 21.09 -17.67
C GLN A 339 -9.34 21.01 -16.22
N ILE A 340 -8.50 21.96 -15.84
CA ILE A 340 -7.93 22.13 -14.51
C ILE A 340 -8.38 23.51 -14.01
N GLY A 341 -9.04 23.54 -12.86
CA GLY A 341 -9.24 24.77 -12.09
C GLY A 341 -8.07 24.97 -11.12
N TYR A 342 -7.92 26.18 -10.64
CA TYR A 342 -6.89 26.53 -9.65
C TYR A 342 -7.48 27.35 -8.54
N PHE A 343 -7.27 26.94 -7.31
CA PHE A 343 -7.43 27.82 -6.16
C PHE A 343 -6.16 28.62 -5.99
N GLY A 344 -6.30 29.92 -5.69
CA GLY A 344 -5.17 30.85 -5.55
C GLY A 344 -4.63 31.39 -6.88
N THR A 345 -3.66 32.30 -6.74
CA THR A 345 -3.00 32.98 -7.84
C THR A 345 -1.49 32.81 -7.70
N ASP A 346 -0.85 32.44 -8.78
CA ASP A 346 0.59 32.23 -8.87
C ASP A 346 1.36 33.55 -8.88
N ASP A 347 2.37 33.68 -8.02
CA ASP A 347 3.30 34.82 -8.07
C ASP A 347 4.54 34.44 -8.89
N PRO A 348 4.72 34.98 -10.09
CA PRO A 348 5.84 34.65 -10.95
C PRO A 348 7.21 35.08 -10.39
N ALA A 349 7.24 35.78 -9.25
CA ALA A 349 8.49 36.18 -8.58
C ALA A 349 9.02 35.09 -7.65
N THR A 350 8.28 34.06 -7.37
CA THR A 350 8.68 32.92 -6.52
C THR A 350 8.96 31.67 -7.35
N ASP A 351 9.67 30.71 -6.76
CA ASP A 351 9.92 29.39 -7.34
C ASP A 351 8.81 28.37 -6.97
N ILE A 352 7.81 28.78 -6.19
CA ILE A 352 6.67 27.98 -5.77
C ILE A 352 5.45 28.39 -6.58
N ALA A 353 4.65 27.43 -7.00
CA ALA A 353 3.34 27.75 -7.57
C ALA A 353 2.33 27.95 -6.43
N GLU A 354 1.97 29.18 -6.10
CA GLU A 354 1.04 29.53 -5.00
C GLU A 354 -0.43 29.24 -5.38
N ARG A 355 -0.66 28.20 -6.14
CA ARG A 355 -1.99 27.79 -6.57
C ARG A 355 -2.13 26.28 -6.54
N GLN A 356 -3.25 25.82 -6.03
CA GLN A 356 -3.55 24.39 -5.99
C GLN A 356 -4.44 23.98 -7.16
N PRO A 357 -4.03 23.03 -8.01
CA PRO A 357 -4.89 22.53 -9.07
C PRO A 357 -6.03 21.66 -8.49
N PHE A 358 -7.20 21.75 -9.14
CA PHE A 358 -8.31 20.85 -8.90
C PHE A 358 -9.01 20.44 -10.19
N VAL A 359 -9.74 19.35 -10.12
CA VAL A 359 -10.64 18.87 -11.17
C VAL A 359 -12.05 18.69 -10.63
N VAL A 360 -13.01 18.45 -11.52
CA VAL A 360 -14.37 18.08 -11.11
C VAL A 360 -14.71 16.66 -11.52
N GLU A 361 -15.48 15.98 -10.67
CA GLU A 361 -16.10 14.70 -10.98
C GLU A 361 -17.58 14.76 -10.62
N VAL A 362 -18.42 14.02 -11.36
CA VAL A 362 -19.87 13.96 -11.09
C VAL A 362 -20.26 12.51 -10.92
N ARG A 363 -20.88 12.18 -9.77
CA ARG A 363 -21.58 10.91 -9.56
C ARG A 363 -23.09 11.16 -9.51
N LYS A 364 -23.80 10.46 -10.37
CA LYS A 364 -25.25 10.59 -10.50
C LYS A 364 -25.98 9.54 -9.69
N ASP A 365 -27.17 9.89 -9.24
CA ASP A 365 -28.12 8.97 -8.60
C ASP A 365 -27.56 8.21 -7.41
N VAL A 366 -26.70 8.86 -6.60
CA VAL A 366 -26.10 8.26 -5.40
C VAL A 366 -27.19 8.01 -4.35
N PRO A 367 -27.37 6.77 -3.86
CA PRO A 367 -28.32 6.48 -2.79
C PRO A 367 -27.99 7.22 -1.49
N MET A 368 -28.97 7.92 -0.95
CA MET A 368 -28.82 8.73 0.27
C MET A 368 -29.23 7.96 1.55
N ASP A 369 -29.60 6.70 1.43
CA ASP A 369 -30.11 5.84 2.50
C ASP A 369 -29.22 5.80 3.75
N PRO A 370 -27.87 5.74 3.64
CA PRO A 370 -26.99 5.71 4.82
C PRO A 370 -27.10 6.94 5.72
N LEU A 371 -27.58 8.08 5.18
CA LEU A 371 -27.82 9.30 5.98
C LEU A 371 -29.06 9.17 6.89
N GLY A 372 -29.96 8.23 6.58
CA GLY A 372 -31.15 7.96 7.37
C GLY A 372 -32.20 9.09 7.32
N GLY A 373 -33.23 8.99 8.16
CA GLY A 373 -34.26 10.01 8.31
C GLY A 373 -35.02 10.31 7.01
N SER A 374 -35.10 11.59 6.63
CA SER A 374 -35.79 12.02 5.39
C SER A 374 -35.05 11.63 4.09
N TRP A 375 -33.85 11.06 4.18
CA TRP A 375 -33.04 10.69 3.03
C TRP A 375 -33.30 9.25 2.55
N VAL A 376 -33.92 8.44 3.37
CA VAL A 376 -34.24 7.03 3.01
C VAL A 376 -35.06 6.97 1.73
N GLY A 377 -34.65 6.15 0.76
CA GLY A 377 -35.23 5.99 -0.56
C GLY A 377 -35.01 7.17 -1.52
N LYS A 378 -34.15 8.13 -1.16
CA LYS A 378 -33.79 9.25 -2.03
C LYS A 378 -32.40 9.02 -2.66
N LYS A 379 -32.22 9.64 -3.84
CA LYS A 379 -30.95 9.72 -4.55
C LYS A 379 -30.62 11.16 -4.84
N SER A 380 -29.34 11.46 -4.96
CA SER A 380 -28.87 12.79 -5.40
C SER A 380 -27.63 12.65 -6.25
N ASP A 381 -27.41 13.67 -7.10
CA ASP A 381 -26.12 13.85 -7.75
C ASP A 381 -25.12 14.48 -6.78
N PHE A 382 -23.87 14.12 -6.93
CA PHE A 382 -22.75 14.67 -6.18
C PHE A 382 -21.70 15.20 -7.14
N VAL A 383 -21.14 16.35 -6.80
CA VAL A 383 -19.97 16.95 -7.46
C VAL A 383 -18.78 16.81 -6.52
N ASN A 384 -17.69 16.26 -7.00
CA ASN A 384 -16.41 16.28 -6.31
C ASN A 384 -15.57 17.46 -6.77
N ILE A 385 -14.96 18.16 -5.83
CA ILE A 385 -13.85 19.08 -6.07
C ILE A 385 -12.58 18.29 -5.80
N GLY A 386 -12.02 17.70 -6.87
CA GLY A 386 -10.91 16.77 -6.80
C GLY A 386 -9.59 17.47 -6.58
N VAL A 387 -9.17 17.63 -5.33
CA VAL A 387 -7.88 18.16 -4.90
C VAL A 387 -7.00 17.04 -4.35
N ILE A 388 -5.70 17.26 -4.31
CA ILE A 388 -4.69 16.35 -3.76
C ILE A 388 -4.78 16.38 -2.24
N GLU A 389 -4.66 15.24 -1.59
CA GLU A 389 -4.64 15.14 -0.13
C GLU A 389 -3.22 15.35 0.40
N SER A 390 -2.22 14.59 -0.10
CA SER A 390 -0.82 14.69 0.34
C SER A 390 0.19 14.50 -0.79
N GLU A 391 1.46 14.78 -0.50
CA GLU A 391 2.58 14.67 -1.44
C GLU A 391 2.83 13.24 -1.95
N HIS A 392 2.37 12.24 -1.18
CA HIS A 392 2.67 10.83 -1.38
C HIS A 392 2.32 10.36 -2.79
N GLY A 393 1.10 10.58 -3.28
CA GLY A 393 0.65 10.13 -4.61
C GLY A 393 1.40 10.82 -5.76
N THR A 394 1.78 12.08 -5.59
CA THR A 394 2.59 12.80 -6.59
C THR A 394 4.00 12.21 -6.67
N HIS A 395 4.58 11.86 -5.51
CA HIS A 395 5.90 11.24 -5.44
C HIS A 395 5.91 9.83 -6.07
N VAL A 396 4.91 9.03 -5.74
CA VAL A 396 4.68 7.71 -6.33
C VAL A 396 4.54 7.78 -7.85
N ALA A 397 3.72 8.72 -8.35
CA ALA A 397 3.56 8.94 -9.79
C ALA A 397 4.87 9.33 -10.49
N GLY A 398 5.67 10.15 -9.83
CA GLY A 398 6.98 10.57 -10.34
C GLY A 398 7.98 9.42 -10.43
N ILE A 399 8.10 8.60 -9.40
CA ILE A 399 8.95 7.39 -9.44
C ILE A 399 8.50 6.47 -10.55
N THR A 400 7.19 6.27 -10.70
CA THR A 400 6.65 5.39 -11.72
C THR A 400 6.97 5.89 -13.14
N ALA A 401 6.75 7.18 -13.43
CA ALA A 401 6.71 7.63 -14.81
C ALA A 401 7.09 9.09 -15.07
N ALA A 402 7.77 9.80 -14.17
CA ALA A 402 8.22 11.17 -14.48
C ALA A 402 9.07 11.20 -15.75
N ASN A 403 8.96 12.29 -16.50
CA ASN A 403 9.77 12.55 -17.70
C ASN A 403 10.48 13.89 -17.52
N GLY A 404 11.80 13.86 -17.38
CA GLY A 404 12.65 15.03 -17.23
C GLY A 404 12.61 15.68 -15.83
N LEU A 405 12.86 14.93 -14.76
CA LEU A 405 13.02 15.47 -13.41
C LEU A 405 14.07 16.59 -13.41
N PHE A 406 13.81 17.65 -12.66
CA PHE A 406 14.65 18.86 -12.62
C PHE A 406 14.87 19.51 -13.99
N GLY A 407 14.02 19.21 -15.00
CA GLY A 407 14.22 19.64 -16.40
C GLY A 407 15.47 19.03 -17.04
N GLY A 408 15.92 17.88 -16.57
CA GLY A 408 17.16 17.19 -16.97
C GLY A 408 16.93 15.82 -17.59
N LYS A 409 17.85 14.90 -17.26
CA LYS A 409 17.88 13.53 -17.78
C LYS A 409 17.43 12.48 -16.78
N MET A 410 17.16 12.87 -15.55
CA MET A 410 16.55 11.96 -14.58
C MET A 410 15.09 11.72 -14.97
N ASP A 411 14.67 10.48 -14.93
CA ASP A 411 13.31 10.07 -15.24
C ASP A 411 12.77 9.14 -14.15
N GLY A 412 11.46 8.94 -14.13
CA GLY A 412 10.85 7.79 -13.46
C GLY A 412 11.16 6.50 -14.22
N ALA A 413 10.76 5.35 -13.66
CA ALA A 413 11.10 4.06 -14.25
C ALA A 413 10.53 3.87 -15.69
N ALA A 414 9.33 4.40 -15.99
CA ALA A 414 8.68 4.28 -17.29
C ALA A 414 8.24 5.64 -17.87
N PRO A 415 9.18 6.49 -18.33
CA PRO A 415 8.89 7.88 -18.68
C PRO A 415 7.93 8.05 -19.88
N GLY A 416 7.77 7.03 -20.72
CA GLY A 416 6.81 7.01 -21.83
C GLY A 416 5.41 6.57 -21.46
N ALA A 417 5.17 6.06 -20.25
CA ALA A 417 3.85 5.61 -19.81
C ALA A 417 2.88 6.78 -19.55
N LYS A 418 1.58 6.50 -19.70
CA LYS A 418 0.48 7.37 -19.27
C LYS A 418 0.01 6.99 -17.87
N LEU A 419 -0.59 7.93 -17.16
CA LEU A 419 -1.07 7.76 -15.80
C LEU A 419 -2.57 8.04 -15.69
N VAL A 420 -3.24 7.30 -14.81
CA VAL A 420 -4.56 7.61 -14.26
C VAL A 420 -4.39 7.80 -12.76
N SER A 421 -4.70 8.99 -12.24
CA SER A 421 -4.72 9.27 -10.80
C SER A 421 -6.07 8.90 -10.22
N SER A 422 -6.08 8.13 -9.14
CA SER A 422 -7.27 7.79 -8.37
C SER A 422 -7.01 8.10 -6.90
N ARG A 423 -7.60 9.19 -6.40
CA ARG A 423 -7.44 9.60 -5.00
C ARG A 423 -8.34 8.76 -4.09
N ALA A 424 -7.76 8.00 -3.18
CA ALA A 424 -8.45 7.15 -2.22
C ALA A 424 -8.32 7.64 -0.77
N CYS A 425 -7.39 8.57 -0.50
CA CYS A 425 -7.15 9.09 0.83
C CYS A 425 -8.04 10.30 1.15
N THR A 426 -8.32 10.48 2.42
CA THR A 426 -9.19 11.53 2.98
C THR A 426 -8.39 12.41 3.93
N TRP A 427 -8.95 13.54 4.34
CA TRP A 427 -8.29 14.50 5.24
C TRP A 427 -8.25 14.08 6.71
N SER A 428 -8.48 12.80 6.98
CA SER A 428 -8.29 12.20 8.32
C SER A 428 -6.87 11.64 8.53
N GLY A 429 -6.01 11.68 7.51
CA GLY A 429 -4.64 11.17 7.54
C GLY A 429 -4.52 9.71 7.12
N GLY A 430 -5.46 9.21 6.35
CA GLY A 430 -5.48 7.84 5.84
C GLY A 430 -6.40 7.65 4.66
N CYS A 431 -6.46 6.40 4.17
CA CYS A 431 -7.30 6.01 3.06
C CYS A 431 -8.29 4.94 3.53
N THR A 432 -9.54 5.00 3.09
CA THR A 432 -10.50 3.98 3.50
C THR A 432 -10.31 2.71 2.67
N ASN A 433 -10.46 1.54 3.29
CA ASN A 433 -10.38 0.27 2.57
C ASN A 433 -11.50 0.13 1.53
N VAL A 434 -12.62 0.84 1.70
CA VAL A 434 -13.69 0.97 0.69
C VAL A 434 -13.18 1.71 -0.54
N ALA A 435 -12.58 2.90 -0.36
CA ALA A 435 -12.03 3.68 -1.46
C ALA A 435 -10.90 2.93 -2.19
N LEU A 436 -10.04 2.23 -1.45
CA LEU A 436 -8.98 1.39 -2.02
C LEU A 436 -9.56 0.23 -2.83
N THR A 437 -10.60 -0.45 -2.33
CA THR A 437 -11.23 -1.56 -3.03
C THR A 437 -12.00 -1.08 -4.26
N GLU A 438 -12.85 -0.08 -4.12
CA GLU A 438 -13.68 0.41 -5.22
C GLU A 438 -12.89 1.20 -6.25
N GLY A 439 -11.86 1.94 -5.82
CA GLY A 439 -10.90 2.60 -6.71
C GLY A 439 -10.10 1.60 -7.54
N MET A 440 -9.65 0.51 -6.94
CA MET A 440 -8.99 -0.59 -7.66
C MET A 440 -9.91 -1.22 -8.72
N ILE A 441 -11.16 -1.53 -8.33
CA ILE A 441 -12.16 -2.05 -9.26
C ILE A 441 -12.38 -1.09 -10.42
N ASP A 442 -12.52 0.21 -10.13
CA ASP A 442 -12.79 1.22 -11.17
C ASP A 442 -11.60 1.44 -12.10
N LEU A 443 -10.37 1.48 -11.58
CA LEU A 443 -9.16 1.54 -12.40
C LEU A 443 -9.09 0.37 -13.37
N VAL A 444 -9.26 -0.85 -12.88
CA VAL A 444 -9.15 -2.08 -13.67
C VAL A 444 -10.30 -2.22 -14.68
N THR A 445 -11.54 -1.91 -14.25
CA THR A 445 -12.72 -2.23 -15.07
C THR A 445 -13.21 -1.08 -15.96
N LYS A 446 -12.88 0.19 -15.62
CA LYS A 446 -13.46 1.36 -16.27
C LYS A 446 -12.43 2.33 -16.87
N ARG A 447 -11.16 2.30 -16.41
CA ARG A 447 -10.19 3.32 -16.81
C ARG A 447 -9.17 2.85 -17.84
N GLY A 448 -9.18 1.55 -18.18
CA GLY A 448 -8.33 0.99 -19.24
C GLY A 448 -6.85 1.02 -18.90
N VAL A 449 -6.52 0.79 -17.64
CA VAL A 449 -5.14 0.67 -17.17
C VAL A 449 -4.58 -0.73 -17.45
N ASP A 450 -3.29 -0.82 -17.65
CA ASP A 450 -2.55 -2.08 -17.88
C ASP A 450 -1.91 -2.61 -16.59
N ILE A 451 -1.54 -1.71 -15.70
CA ILE A 451 -0.98 -1.97 -14.36
C ILE A 451 -1.63 -1.01 -13.38
N VAL A 452 -1.79 -1.43 -12.12
CA VAL A 452 -2.10 -0.51 -11.01
C VAL A 452 -0.98 -0.59 -9.99
N ASN A 453 -0.44 0.58 -9.61
CA ASN A 453 0.37 0.73 -8.41
C ASN A 453 -0.52 1.21 -7.25
N MET A 454 -0.37 0.54 -6.09
CA MET A 454 -0.96 0.98 -4.84
C MET A 454 0.11 0.93 -3.74
N SER A 455 0.47 2.09 -3.23
CA SER A 455 1.51 2.24 -2.22
C SER A 455 0.93 2.43 -0.81
N ILE A 456 -0.14 1.70 -0.49
CA ILE A 456 -0.92 1.84 0.73
C ILE A 456 -1.29 0.46 1.27
N GLY A 457 -1.16 0.28 2.59
CA GLY A 457 -1.58 -0.93 3.28
C GLY A 457 -1.40 -0.82 4.79
N GLY A 458 -2.02 -1.74 5.51
CA GLY A 458 -1.93 -1.85 6.97
C GLY A 458 -1.59 -3.27 7.41
N LEU A 459 -1.01 -3.43 8.59
CA LEU A 459 -0.71 -4.76 9.15
C LEU A 459 -1.98 -5.34 9.78
N PRO A 460 -2.55 -6.43 9.21
CA PRO A 460 -3.75 -7.05 9.75
C PRO A 460 -3.42 -7.92 10.98
N ALA A 461 -4.43 -8.26 11.78
CA ALA A 461 -4.25 -9.17 12.92
C ALA A 461 -3.87 -10.60 12.48
N LEU A 462 -4.34 -11.03 11.31
CA LEU A 462 -3.95 -12.30 10.67
C LEU A 462 -3.56 -12.03 9.21
N ASN A 463 -2.30 -12.16 8.87
CA ASN A 463 -1.78 -11.86 7.55
C ASN A 463 -1.66 -13.09 6.64
N ASP A 464 -2.71 -13.90 6.54
CA ASP A 464 -2.77 -15.10 5.70
C ASP A 464 -3.32 -14.85 4.28
N GLY A 465 -3.75 -13.62 3.98
CA GLY A 465 -4.37 -13.26 2.70
C GLY A 465 -5.78 -13.80 2.49
N ASN A 466 -6.44 -14.26 3.54
CA ASN A 466 -7.79 -14.81 3.48
C ASN A 466 -8.85 -13.80 3.96
N ASN A 467 -9.10 -12.76 3.16
CA ASN A 467 -10.13 -11.76 3.39
C ASN A 467 -10.85 -11.40 2.08
N ALA A 468 -11.91 -10.59 2.14
CA ALA A 468 -12.70 -10.25 0.97
C ALA A 468 -11.88 -9.46 -0.07
N ARG A 469 -11.09 -8.48 0.38
CA ARG A 469 -10.28 -7.63 -0.49
C ARG A 469 -9.20 -8.43 -1.23
N ALA A 470 -8.48 -9.31 -0.55
CA ALA A 470 -7.45 -10.16 -1.16
C ALA A 470 -8.04 -11.07 -2.26
N GLU A 471 -9.22 -11.63 -2.01
CA GLU A 471 -9.91 -12.44 -3.00
C GLU A 471 -10.36 -11.63 -4.22
N LEU A 472 -10.91 -10.43 -4.00
CA LEU A 472 -11.33 -9.52 -5.07
C LEU A 472 -10.15 -9.08 -5.93
N TYR A 473 -9.00 -8.77 -5.34
CA TYR A 473 -7.80 -8.38 -6.07
C TYR A 473 -7.26 -9.52 -6.93
N THR A 474 -7.22 -10.72 -6.40
CA THR A 474 -6.85 -11.92 -7.16
C THR A 474 -7.78 -12.12 -8.37
N ARG A 475 -9.10 -11.93 -8.17
CA ARG A 475 -10.08 -12.03 -9.26
C ARG A 475 -9.95 -10.93 -10.31
N LEU A 476 -9.62 -9.70 -9.90
CA LEU A 476 -9.36 -8.61 -10.85
C LEU A 476 -8.21 -8.96 -11.78
N ILE A 477 -7.11 -9.48 -11.25
CA ILE A 477 -5.96 -9.94 -12.04
C ILE A 477 -6.40 -11.04 -13.03
N ASP A 478 -7.09 -12.07 -12.54
CA ASP A 478 -7.49 -13.22 -13.36
C ASP A 478 -8.52 -12.89 -14.43
N THR A 479 -9.46 -11.98 -14.11
CA THR A 479 -10.60 -11.69 -14.98
C THR A 479 -10.28 -10.65 -16.05
N TYR A 480 -9.45 -9.69 -15.72
CA TYR A 480 -9.18 -8.53 -16.57
C TYR A 480 -7.76 -8.46 -17.13
N GLY A 481 -6.85 -9.32 -16.66
CA GLY A 481 -5.48 -9.36 -17.16
C GLY A 481 -4.63 -8.14 -16.78
N VAL A 482 -5.00 -7.42 -15.72
CA VAL A 482 -4.27 -6.25 -15.20
C VAL A 482 -3.42 -6.67 -14.02
N GLN A 483 -2.13 -6.36 -14.02
CA GLN A 483 -1.26 -6.67 -12.89
C GLN A 483 -1.37 -5.60 -11.81
N LEU A 484 -1.52 -6.04 -10.55
CA LEU A 484 -1.50 -5.17 -9.37
C LEU A 484 -0.12 -5.26 -8.71
N VAL A 485 0.49 -4.10 -8.45
CA VAL A 485 1.79 -3.94 -7.78
C VAL A 485 1.53 -3.15 -6.50
N ILE A 486 1.87 -3.75 -5.36
CA ILE A 486 1.45 -3.24 -4.05
C ILE A 486 2.64 -3.24 -3.08
N SER A 487 2.80 -2.17 -2.33
CA SER A 487 3.84 -2.06 -1.31
C SER A 487 3.65 -3.07 -0.18
N ALA A 488 4.73 -3.76 0.22
CA ALA A 488 4.68 -4.83 1.23
C ALA A 488 4.37 -4.34 2.66
N GLY A 489 4.53 -3.03 2.91
CA GLY A 489 4.34 -2.40 4.22
C GLY A 489 5.66 -1.99 4.89
N ASN A 490 5.55 -1.16 5.94
CA ASN A 490 6.68 -0.56 6.64
C ASN A 490 6.79 -0.99 8.11
N SER A 491 6.23 -2.15 8.44
CA SER A 491 6.18 -2.70 9.81
C SER A 491 7.39 -3.58 10.17
N GLY A 492 8.42 -3.65 9.29
CA GLY A 492 9.67 -4.37 9.54
C GLY A 492 10.49 -3.78 10.70
N PRO A 493 11.63 -4.44 11.05
CA PRO A 493 12.26 -5.58 10.39
C PRO A 493 11.82 -6.96 10.92
N GLY A 494 10.78 -7.04 11.73
CA GLY A 494 10.28 -8.34 12.24
C GLY A 494 9.81 -9.26 11.11
N ALA A 495 9.85 -10.59 11.35
CA ALA A 495 9.19 -11.54 10.48
C ALA A 495 7.66 -11.47 10.61
N ASN A 496 6.94 -11.91 9.59
CA ASN A 496 5.47 -11.94 9.57
C ASN A 496 4.83 -10.54 9.70
N THR A 497 5.36 -9.58 8.94
CA THR A 497 4.92 -8.16 9.01
C THR A 497 4.39 -7.63 7.69
N ILE A 498 4.11 -8.49 6.73
CA ILE A 498 3.53 -8.05 5.44
C ILE A 498 2.13 -7.47 5.67
N GLY A 499 1.90 -6.29 5.10
CA GLY A 499 0.64 -5.57 5.20
C GLY A 499 -0.43 -6.08 4.21
N ASP A 500 -1.70 -5.89 4.55
CA ASP A 500 -2.82 -6.09 3.64
C ASP A 500 -3.06 -4.77 2.85
N PRO A 501 -3.26 -4.81 1.52
CA PRO A 501 -3.61 -5.97 0.71
C PRO A 501 -2.45 -6.59 -0.10
N ALA A 502 -1.20 -6.31 0.22
CA ALA A 502 -0.05 -6.96 -0.43
C ALA A 502 0.02 -8.48 -0.16
N LEU A 503 -0.87 -8.98 0.70
CA LEU A 503 -1.07 -10.40 1.01
C LEU A 503 -1.86 -11.15 -0.06
N ALA A 504 -2.60 -10.45 -0.93
CA ALA A 504 -3.44 -11.09 -1.93
C ALA A 504 -2.60 -11.96 -2.88
N ASP A 505 -3.10 -13.15 -3.19
CA ASP A 505 -2.44 -14.03 -4.16
C ASP A 505 -2.35 -13.32 -5.52
N LYS A 506 -1.29 -13.55 -6.27
CA LYS A 506 -1.04 -12.99 -7.61
C LYS A 506 -0.75 -11.48 -7.69
N VAL A 507 -0.82 -10.71 -6.61
CA VAL A 507 -0.22 -9.37 -6.61
C VAL A 507 1.30 -9.47 -6.62
N ILE A 508 1.98 -8.45 -7.12
CA ILE A 508 3.41 -8.26 -6.89
C ILE A 508 3.55 -7.45 -5.62
N SER A 509 3.86 -8.13 -4.51
CA SER A 509 4.14 -7.51 -3.20
C SER A 509 5.59 -7.06 -3.17
N VAL A 510 5.84 -5.76 -3.00
CA VAL A 510 7.18 -5.18 -3.18
C VAL A 510 7.76 -4.72 -1.85
N GLY A 511 8.86 -5.37 -1.43
CA GLY A 511 9.68 -4.93 -0.31
C GLY A 511 10.68 -3.83 -0.71
N ALA A 512 11.24 -3.13 0.26
CA ALA A 512 12.15 -2.01 0.05
C ALA A 512 13.61 -2.42 0.24
N SER A 513 14.41 -2.34 -0.82
CA SER A 513 15.86 -2.42 -0.80
C SER A 513 16.50 -1.03 -0.77
N VAL A 514 17.80 -0.98 -0.52
CA VAL A 514 18.59 0.23 -0.56
C VAL A 514 20.06 -0.08 -0.88
N SER A 515 20.65 0.69 -1.79
CA SER A 515 22.07 0.60 -2.11
C SER A 515 22.93 1.49 -1.20
N LYS A 516 24.22 1.23 -1.18
CA LYS A 516 25.20 2.10 -0.49
C LYS A 516 25.30 3.46 -1.15
N GLU A 517 25.06 3.54 -2.44
CA GLU A 517 25.06 4.78 -3.23
C GLU A 517 23.88 5.67 -2.83
N THR A 518 22.69 5.09 -2.68
CA THR A 518 21.48 5.79 -2.17
C THR A 518 21.66 6.22 -0.72
N TRP A 519 22.30 5.38 0.15
CA TRP A 519 22.66 5.79 1.51
C TRP A 519 23.54 7.02 1.52
N ALA A 520 24.51 7.07 0.61
CA ALA A 520 25.43 8.21 0.52
C ALA A 520 24.74 9.46 -0.03
N ALA A 521 23.96 9.33 -1.11
CA ALA A 521 23.33 10.46 -1.80
C ALA A 521 22.14 11.04 -1.05
N ASN A 522 21.23 10.18 -0.56
CA ASN A 522 19.97 10.59 0.04
C ASN A 522 20.03 10.72 1.57
N TYR A 523 20.99 10.08 2.23
CA TYR A 523 21.14 10.10 3.70
C TYR A 523 22.52 10.59 4.17
N GLY A 524 23.42 10.97 3.28
CA GLY A 524 24.76 11.43 3.64
C GLY A 524 25.60 10.40 4.40
N SER A 525 25.36 9.11 4.22
CA SER A 525 25.90 8.02 5.05
C SER A 525 26.69 7.01 4.24
N VAL A 526 27.91 6.70 4.71
CA VAL A 526 28.72 5.62 4.16
C VAL A 526 28.41 4.31 4.86
N VAL A 527 28.05 3.29 4.09
CA VAL A 527 27.76 1.94 4.56
C VAL A 527 28.59 0.91 3.80
N GLU A 528 28.77 -0.30 4.37
CA GLU A 528 29.69 -1.30 3.78
C GLU A 528 29.02 -2.18 2.72
N LYS A 529 27.78 -2.61 2.99
CA LYS A 529 27.05 -3.51 2.09
C LYS A 529 26.61 -2.76 0.83
N LYS A 530 26.80 -3.36 -0.33
CA LYS A 530 26.34 -2.80 -1.62
C LYS A 530 24.82 -2.62 -1.62
N TYR A 531 24.09 -3.67 -1.26
CA TYR A 531 22.63 -3.67 -1.11
C TYR A 531 22.23 -4.23 0.26
N ALA A 532 21.12 -3.78 0.77
CA ALA A 532 20.46 -4.29 1.98
C ALA A 532 18.96 -4.03 1.91
N MET A 533 18.19 -4.67 2.81
CA MET A 533 16.82 -4.27 3.05
C MET A 533 16.75 -2.98 3.84
N MET A 534 15.80 -2.11 3.52
CA MET A 534 15.45 -1.01 4.42
C MET A 534 14.97 -1.56 5.76
N PRO A 535 15.38 -0.96 6.91
CA PRO A 535 15.02 -1.49 8.22
C PRO A 535 13.51 -1.57 8.47
N PHE A 536 12.74 -0.65 7.88
CA PHE A 536 11.28 -0.63 8.02
C PHE A 536 10.56 -1.61 7.09
N SER A 537 11.22 -2.09 6.02
CA SER A 537 10.55 -2.97 5.06
C SER A 537 9.92 -4.17 5.76
N SER A 538 8.64 -4.35 5.55
CA SER A 538 7.92 -5.54 6.01
C SER A 538 8.51 -6.81 5.40
N ARG A 539 8.43 -7.91 6.16
CA ARG A 539 9.04 -9.19 5.82
C ARG A 539 8.04 -10.32 6.03
N GLY A 540 8.18 -11.34 5.21
CA GLY A 540 7.43 -12.57 5.34
C GLY A 540 7.92 -13.48 6.48
N PRO A 541 7.52 -14.77 6.42
CA PRO A 541 6.47 -15.27 5.55
C PRO A 541 5.10 -14.70 5.95
N ARG A 542 4.05 -14.91 5.12
CA ARG A 542 2.68 -14.81 5.61
C ARG A 542 2.46 -15.84 6.72
N GLU A 543 1.39 -15.68 7.51
CA GLU A 543 1.07 -16.63 8.58
C GLU A 543 0.82 -18.05 8.06
N ASP A 544 0.30 -18.20 6.83
CA ASP A 544 0.15 -19.47 6.13
C ASP A 544 1.45 -19.96 5.45
N GLY A 545 2.61 -19.39 5.78
CA GLY A 545 3.89 -19.69 5.15
C GLY A 545 4.05 -19.17 3.71
N GLY A 546 3.07 -18.41 3.22
CA GLY A 546 3.02 -17.93 1.85
C GLY A 546 4.21 -17.07 1.44
N PHE A 547 4.51 -17.10 0.13
CA PHE A 547 5.66 -16.43 -0.48
C PHE A 547 5.41 -14.93 -0.67
N THR A 548 5.75 -14.16 0.36
CA THR A 548 5.74 -12.70 0.37
C THR A 548 6.91 -12.15 1.21
N PRO A 549 7.51 -10.97 0.85
CA PRO A 549 7.20 -10.20 -0.35
C PRO A 549 7.48 -11.02 -1.61
N THR A 550 6.94 -10.60 -2.77
CA THR A 550 7.22 -11.29 -4.04
C THR A 550 8.67 -11.05 -4.47
N LEU A 551 9.10 -9.79 -4.38
CA LEU A 551 10.44 -9.31 -4.71
C LEU A 551 10.69 -7.95 -4.02
N VAL A 552 11.85 -7.37 -4.23
CA VAL A 552 12.20 -6.05 -3.72
C VAL A 552 12.63 -5.10 -4.83
N ALA A 553 12.49 -3.80 -4.54
CA ALA A 553 12.97 -2.71 -5.38
C ALA A 553 13.48 -1.55 -4.50
N PRO A 554 14.17 -0.55 -5.04
CA PRO A 554 14.68 0.59 -4.26
C PRO A 554 13.57 1.35 -3.53
N GLY A 555 13.68 1.48 -2.21
CA GLY A 555 12.67 2.06 -1.34
C GLY A 555 12.99 3.47 -0.80
N ALA A 556 13.86 4.21 -1.47
CA ALA A 556 14.17 5.59 -1.13
C ALA A 556 14.48 6.39 -2.39
N ALA A 557 13.78 7.49 -2.60
CA ALA A 557 13.94 8.30 -3.80
C ALA A 557 13.75 9.80 -3.55
N ILE A 558 14.44 10.61 -4.35
CA ILE A 558 14.15 12.02 -4.55
C ILE A 558 13.34 12.14 -5.83
N ASN A 559 12.11 12.61 -5.70
CA ASN A 559 11.19 12.72 -6.83
C ASN A 559 10.18 13.86 -6.64
N THR A 560 9.17 13.91 -7.48
CA THR A 560 8.14 14.94 -7.51
C THR A 560 7.28 14.98 -6.24
N ILE A 561 7.00 16.17 -5.75
CA ILE A 561 5.91 16.46 -4.79
C ILE A 561 5.06 17.59 -5.40
N GLN A 562 4.07 18.11 -4.70
CA GLN A 562 3.24 19.19 -5.23
C GLN A 562 4.07 20.44 -5.51
N THR A 563 3.76 21.12 -6.62
CA THR A 563 4.47 22.33 -7.06
C THR A 563 4.33 23.53 -6.15
N TRP A 564 3.28 23.53 -5.31
CA TRP A 564 3.04 24.56 -4.29
C TRP A 564 3.73 24.26 -2.94
N MET A 565 4.44 23.13 -2.83
CA MET A 565 5.25 22.83 -1.65
C MET A 565 6.70 23.29 -1.85
N PRO A 566 7.29 23.94 -0.82
CA PRO A 566 8.72 24.24 -0.85
C PRO A 566 9.51 22.94 -0.89
N GLY A 567 10.62 22.94 -1.59
CA GLY A 567 11.53 21.80 -1.61
C GLY A 567 12.07 21.47 -0.22
N ALA A 568 12.06 20.19 0.11
CA ALA A 568 12.51 19.73 1.41
C ALA A 568 14.04 19.77 1.53
N PRO A 569 14.60 20.12 2.71
CA PRO A 569 16.02 19.92 2.97
C PRO A 569 16.30 18.41 3.11
N VAL A 570 17.34 17.93 2.45
CA VAL A 570 17.90 16.58 2.67
C VAL A 570 19.02 16.75 3.70
N ALA A 571 18.60 16.90 4.96
CA ALA A 571 19.45 17.43 6.02
C ALA A 571 20.70 16.58 6.30
N GLU A 572 20.57 15.24 6.25
CA GLU A 572 21.72 14.36 6.47
C GLU A 572 22.73 14.43 5.33
N ALA A 573 22.29 14.62 4.10
CA ALA A 573 23.16 14.78 2.93
C ALA A 573 23.70 16.20 2.76
N GLY A 574 23.10 17.18 3.46
CA GLY A 574 23.60 18.55 3.55
C GLY A 574 23.22 19.45 2.38
N TYR A 575 22.14 19.17 1.66
CA TYR A 575 21.61 20.01 0.59
C TYR A 575 20.09 20.20 0.71
N SER A 576 19.55 21.17 -0.02
CA SER A 576 18.11 21.40 -0.18
C SER A 576 17.67 21.13 -1.60
N LEU A 577 16.43 20.75 -1.77
CA LEU A 577 15.79 20.52 -3.06
C LEU A 577 15.01 21.77 -3.50
N PRO A 578 14.81 22.00 -4.79
CA PRO A 578 13.90 23.05 -5.28
C PRO A 578 12.45 22.72 -4.97
N ALA A 579 11.55 23.70 -5.07
CA ALA A 579 10.12 23.51 -4.94
C ALA A 579 9.61 22.38 -5.85
N GLY A 580 8.63 21.63 -5.40
CA GLY A 580 8.07 20.49 -6.11
C GLY A 580 8.90 19.21 -6.08
N TYR A 581 9.97 19.14 -5.27
CA TYR A 581 10.79 17.94 -5.10
C TYR A 581 11.02 17.60 -3.63
N GLY A 582 10.88 16.33 -3.30
CA GLY A 582 11.07 15.78 -1.96
C GLY A 582 11.85 14.46 -1.96
N MET A 583 12.48 14.15 -0.84
CA MET A 583 13.12 12.86 -0.55
C MET A 583 12.19 12.08 0.37
N LEU A 584 11.60 10.98 -0.16
CA LEU A 584 10.74 10.10 0.60
C LEU A 584 11.30 8.67 0.64
N GLN A 585 10.86 7.89 1.63
CA GLN A 585 11.26 6.51 1.84
C GLN A 585 10.06 5.64 2.22
N GLY A 586 10.09 4.38 1.86
CA GLY A 586 9.03 3.42 2.16
C GLY A 586 9.01 2.30 1.14
N THR A 587 8.32 1.20 1.45
CA THR A 587 7.87 0.26 0.43
C THR A 587 6.95 0.93 -0.58
N SER A 588 6.36 2.07 -0.18
CA SER A 588 5.62 3.00 -1.04
C SER A 588 6.45 3.59 -2.18
N MET A 589 7.79 3.69 -2.04
CA MET A 589 8.71 4.14 -3.08
C MET A 589 9.28 2.96 -3.87
N ALA A 590 9.32 1.77 -3.28
CA ALA A 590 9.75 0.54 -3.95
C ALA A 590 8.68 0.03 -4.94
N SER A 591 7.41 0.03 -4.56
CA SER A 591 6.31 -0.43 -5.40
C SER A 591 6.23 0.32 -6.74
N PRO A 592 6.29 1.67 -6.81
CA PRO A 592 6.26 2.39 -8.07
C PRO A 592 7.50 2.17 -8.94
N GLN A 593 8.68 1.89 -8.37
CA GLN A 593 9.85 1.43 -9.14
C GLN A 593 9.52 0.12 -9.87
N ALA A 594 8.95 -0.84 -9.13
CA ALA A 594 8.58 -2.13 -9.71
C ALA A 594 7.42 -2.01 -10.73
N ALA A 595 6.43 -1.15 -10.46
CA ALA A 595 5.31 -0.94 -11.37
C ALA A 595 5.76 -0.30 -12.69
N GLY A 596 6.63 0.70 -12.63
CA GLY A 596 7.23 1.33 -13.81
C GLY A 596 8.11 0.36 -14.59
N ALA A 597 9.00 -0.36 -13.91
CA ALA A 597 9.85 -1.38 -14.52
C ALA A 597 9.03 -2.48 -15.22
N ALA A 598 7.96 -2.99 -14.57
CA ALA A 598 7.05 -3.93 -15.20
C ALA A 598 6.30 -3.33 -16.43
N ALA A 599 6.00 -2.04 -16.40
CA ALA A 599 5.41 -1.34 -17.54
C ALA A 599 6.35 -1.28 -18.77
N LEU A 600 7.67 -1.24 -18.55
CA LEU A 600 8.66 -1.34 -19.64
C LEU A 600 8.56 -2.71 -20.32
N LEU A 601 8.47 -3.79 -19.57
CA LEU A 601 8.30 -5.15 -20.10
C LEU A 601 7.00 -5.29 -20.89
N LEU A 602 5.89 -4.75 -20.39
CA LEU A 602 4.62 -4.74 -21.11
C LEU A 602 4.71 -3.91 -22.40
N SER A 603 5.39 -2.75 -22.36
CA SER A 603 5.62 -1.91 -23.53
C SER A 603 6.42 -2.65 -24.61
N ALA A 604 7.47 -3.34 -24.20
CA ALA A 604 8.29 -4.16 -25.09
C ALA A 604 7.51 -5.35 -25.67
N ALA A 605 6.74 -6.05 -24.83
CA ALA A 605 5.91 -7.18 -25.24
C ALA A 605 4.85 -6.75 -26.27
N LYS A 606 4.14 -5.63 -26.03
CA LYS A 606 3.19 -5.07 -27.01
C LYS A 606 3.84 -4.77 -28.37
N GLN A 607 5.07 -4.19 -28.36
CA GLN A 607 5.79 -3.90 -29.59
C GLN A 607 6.23 -5.14 -30.36
N LYS A 608 6.50 -6.22 -29.64
CA LYS A 608 6.87 -7.52 -30.23
C LYS A 608 5.68 -8.43 -30.48
N SER A 609 4.45 -7.99 -30.19
CA SER A 609 3.23 -8.79 -30.26
C SER A 609 3.31 -10.07 -29.42
N ILE A 610 3.97 -9.98 -28.27
CA ILE A 610 4.00 -11.04 -27.25
C ILE A 610 2.80 -10.82 -26.32
N ASP A 611 1.98 -11.85 -26.13
CA ASP A 611 0.87 -11.84 -25.18
C ASP A 611 1.41 -12.08 -23.77
N LEU A 612 1.81 -10.98 -23.11
CA LEU A 612 2.37 -11.00 -21.77
C LEU A 612 1.27 -10.95 -20.72
N THR A 613 0.86 -12.10 -20.24
CA THR A 613 -0.14 -12.19 -19.17
C THR A 613 0.45 -11.82 -17.81
N PRO A 614 -0.39 -11.41 -16.81
CA PRO A 614 0.09 -11.21 -15.45
C PRO A 614 0.81 -12.42 -14.84
N ALA A 615 0.38 -13.64 -15.18
CA ALA A 615 1.05 -14.87 -14.71
C ALA A 615 2.46 -14.99 -15.30
N THR A 616 2.60 -14.83 -16.61
CA THR A 616 3.90 -14.86 -17.30
C THR A 616 4.83 -13.76 -16.80
N LEU A 617 4.30 -12.54 -16.63
CA LEU A 617 5.06 -11.43 -16.07
C LEU A 617 5.62 -11.75 -14.68
N ARG A 618 4.79 -12.27 -13.78
CA ARG A 618 5.26 -12.67 -12.44
C ARG A 618 6.29 -13.80 -12.51
N THR A 619 6.06 -14.83 -13.31
CA THR A 619 7.02 -15.93 -13.49
C THR A 619 8.37 -15.39 -13.96
N ALA A 620 8.41 -14.56 -14.99
CA ALA A 620 9.65 -13.96 -15.47
C ALA A 620 10.35 -13.15 -14.38
N LEU A 621 9.63 -12.23 -13.72
CA LEU A 621 10.20 -11.39 -12.68
C LEU A 621 10.74 -12.16 -11.47
N THR A 622 10.04 -13.22 -11.02
CA THR A 622 10.46 -13.97 -9.84
C THR A 622 11.53 -15.03 -10.15
N SER A 623 11.63 -15.46 -11.39
CA SER A 623 12.66 -16.42 -11.82
C SER A 623 14.02 -15.76 -12.07
N THR A 624 14.05 -14.43 -12.25
CA THR A 624 15.26 -13.70 -12.69
C THR A 624 15.69 -12.59 -11.73
N ALA A 625 15.02 -12.47 -10.58
CA ALA A 625 15.40 -11.51 -9.57
C ALA A 625 16.76 -11.85 -8.93
N ASP A 626 17.55 -10.82 -8.62
CA ASP A 626 18.89 -10.97 -8.04
C ASP A 626 18.86 -11.10 -6.52
N HIS A 627 19.39 -12.17 -5.97
CA HIS A 627 19.51 -12.31 -4.52
C HIS A 627 20.49 -11.32 -3.91
N ILE A 628 20.05 -10.58 -2.90
CA ILE A 628 20.89 -9.65 -2.15
C ILE A 628 21.75 -10.43 -1.17
N LYS A 629 23.07 -10.35 -1.33
CA LYS A 629 24.02 -11.08 -0.49
C LYS A 629 23.79 -10.86 1.01
N GLY A 630 23.42 -11.94 1.70
CA GLY A 630 23.22 -11.96 3.15
C GLY A 630 21.83 -11.50 3.60
N VAL A 631 20.90 -11.35 2.67
CA VAL A 631 19.45 -11.23 2.91
C VAL A 631 18.82 -12.60 2.70
N GLN A 632 17.83 -12.96 3.50
CA GLN A 632 17.18 -14.27 3.41
C GLN A 632 15.88 -14.19 2.59
N ALA A 633 15.46 -15.32 2.04
CA ALA A 633 14.27 -15.42 1.19
C ALA A 633 12.99 -14.84 1.83
N TYR A 634 12.78 -15.02 3.16
CA TYR A 634 11.61 -14.42 3.84
C TYR A 634 11.67 -12.88 3.89
N GLU A 635 12.85 -12.27 3.74
CA GLU A 635 13.05 -10.83 3.79
C GLU A 635 12.84 -10.17 2.42
N GLU A 636 13.39 -10.79 1.35
CA GLU A 636 13.47 -10.22 0.00
C GLU A 636 12.56 -10.90 -1.04
N GLY A 637 11.91 -12.02 -0.68
CA GLY A 637 11.20 -12.84 -1.66
C GLY A 637 12.17 -13.45 -2.67
N ALA A 638 11.89 -13.28 -3.96
CA ALA A 638 12.74 -13.73 -5.05
C ALA A 638 14.06 -12.94 -5.17
N GLY A 639 14.12 -11.72 -4.61
CA GLY A 639 15.31 -10.87 -4.68
C GLY A 639 15.02 -9.48 -5.25
N LEU A 640 16.09 -8.74 -5.57
CA LEU A 640 16.01 -7.44 -6.25
C LEU A 640 15.56 -7.64 -7.70
N MET A 641 14.53 -6.91 -8.09
CA MET A 641 13.95 -6.94 -9.44
C MET A 641 15.04 -6.68 -10.51
N ASN A 642 15.08 -7.53 -11.54
CA ASN A 642 15.96 -7.42 -12.70
C ASN A 642 15.14 -7.60 -13.97
N ILE A 643 14.81 -6.49 -14.65
CA ILE A 643 13.93 -6.57 -15.82
C ILE A 643 14.65 -6.93 -17.11
N GLU A 644 15.97 -6.82 -17.20
CA GLU A 644 16.71 -7.24 -18.37
C GLU A 644 16.67 -8.76 -18.53
N ASP A 645 17.00 -9.48 -17.45
CA ASP A 645 16.91 -10.93 -17.44
C ASP A 645 15.45 -11.40 -17.53
N ALA A 646 14.51 -10.67 -16.92
CA ALA A 646 13.08 -10.96 -17.07
C ALA A 646 12.61 -10.80 -18.52
N TRP A 647 13.13 -9.80 -19.24
CA TRP A 647 12.83 -9.61 -20.66
C TRP A 647 13.38 -10.74 -21.53
N ASP A 648 14.58 -11.21 -21.22
CA ASP A 648 15.15 -12.36 -21.90
C ASP A 648 14.29 -13.60 -21.71
N ALA A 649 13.89 -13.90 -20.46
CA ALA A 649 12.98 -14.98 -20.16
C ALA A 649 11.62 -14.84 -20.89
N ILE A 650 11.04 -13.63 -20.96
CA ILE A 650 9.80 -13.38 -21.71
C ILE A 650 9.98 -13.67 -23.20
N ARG A 651 11.08 -13.22 -23.80
CA ARG A 651 11.37 -13.47 -25.21
C ARG A 651 11.57 -14.95 -25.54
N ASP A 652 12.16 -15.66 -24.60
CA ASP A 652 12.42 -17.08 -24.72
C ASP A 652 11.17 -17.94 -24.43
N GLY A 653 10.05 -17.27 -24.09
CA GLY A 653 8.75 -17.88 -23.93
C GLY A 653 8.42 -18.32 -22.51
N ALA A 654 8.81 -17.51 -21.52
CA ALA A 654 8.49 -17.75 -20.12
C ALA A 654 7.02 -18.15 -19.94
N THR A 655 6.81 -19.24 -19.23
CA THR A 655 5.49 -19.78 -18.94
C THR A 655 5.56 -20.65 -17.70
N SER A 656 4.44 -20.83 -17.02
CA SER A 656 4.35 -21.74 -15.90
C SER A 656 3.01 -22.48 -15.90
N HIS A 657 2.99 -23.64 -15.28
CA HIS A 657 1.75 -24.28 -14.91
C HIS A 657 1.18 -23.69 -13.62
N SER A 658 -0.08 -23.97 -13.33
CA SER A 658 -0.70 -23.60 -12.06
C SER A 658 -0.54 -24.74 -11.05
N TYR A 659 -0.31 -24.36 -9.79
CA TYR A 659 -0.08 -25.30 -8.69
C TYR A 659 -0.84 -24.87 -7.45
N THR A 660 -1.26 -25.85 -6.65
CA THR A 660 -1.60 -25.65 -5.24
C THR A 660 -0.56 -26.34 -4.37
N VAL A 661 -0.26 -25.74 -3.24
CA VAL A 661 0.69 -26.27 -2.26
C VAL A 661 -0.02 -26.43 -0.93
N LYS A 662 0.27 -27.53 -0.24
CA LYS A 662 -0.12 -27.75 1.15
C LYS A 662 1.15 -28.11 1.93
N ALA A 663 1.63 -27.17 2.71
CA ALA A 663 2.82 -27.30 3.55
C ALA A 663 2.47 -27.13 5.03
N PRO A 664 3.19 -27.76 5.97
CA PRO A 664 2.94 -27.60 7.39
C PRO A 664 3.18 -26.17 7.87
N VAL A 665 2.28 -25.67 8.70
CA VAL A 665 2.41 -24.44 9.47
C VAL A 665 2.28 -24.81 10.96
N ASP A 666 3.19 -24.31 11.77
CA ASP A 666 3.25 -24.54 13.21
C ASP A 666 3.59 -23.21 13.89
N THR A 667 2.54 -22.44 14.21
CA THR A 667 2.61 -21.13 14.84
C THR A 667 1.58 -21.02 15.96
N ALA A 668 1.67 -19.99 16.78
CA ALA A 668 0.74 -19.78 17.90
C ALA A 668 -0.73 -19.57 17.48
N ILE A 669 -0.97 -19.27 16.20
CA ILE A 669 -2.30 -18.98 15.65
C ILE A 669 -2.61 -19.80 14.39
N ASP A 670 -1.92 -20.90 14.18
CA ASP A 670 -2.11 -21.76 13.00
C ASP A 670 -3.51 -22.41 12.96
N ASP A 671 -4.18 -22.53 14.10
CA ASP A 671 -5.57 -22.99 14.20
C ASP A 671 -6.58 -21.98 13.63
N LYS A 672 -6.17 -20.72 13.38
CA LYS A 672 -6.99 -19.66 12.78
C LYS A 672 -6.89 -19.60 11.26
N LEU A 673 -5.94 -20.32 10.67
CA LEU A 673 -5.77 -20.35 9.23
C LEU A 673 -6.97 -20.98 8.51
N LYS A 674 -7.16 -20.64 7.25
CA LYS A 674 -8.16 -21.26 6.36
C LYS A 674 -8.06 -22.80 6.36
N THR A 675 -6.85 -23.31 6.48
CA THR A 675 -6.56 -24.75 6.64
C THR A 675 -5.69 -24.89 7.90
N PRO A 676 -6.29 -25.13 9.09
CA PRO A 676 -5.55 -25.20 10.34
C PRO A 676 -4.33 -26.12 10.27
N GLY A 677 -3.17 -25.63 10.70
CA GLY A 677 -1.89 -26.34 10.67
C GLY A 677 -1.24 -26.49 9.29
N TYR A 678 -1.81 -25.89 8.25
CA TYR A 678 -1.27 -25.96 6.88
C TYR A 678 -1.46 -24.65 6.13
N GLY A 679 -0.58 -24.40 5.16
CA GLY A 679 -0.66 -23.24 4.30
C GLY A 679 0.02 -23.43 2.96
N THR A 680 0.36 -22.34 2.30
CA THR A 680 0.93 -22.31 0.95
C THR A 680 2.46 -22.36 0.93
N GLY A 681 3.10 -22.32 2.11
CA GLY A 681 4.52 -22.51 2.34
C GLY A 681 4.79 -23.16 3.71
N LEU A 682 6.01 -23.62 3.92
CA LEU A 682 6.43 -24.19 5.20
C LEU A 682 6.73 -23.05 6.19
N TYR A 683 6.05 -23.04 7.33
CA TYR A 683 6.38 -22.12 8.42
C TYR A 683 6.33 -22.85 9.78
N ASP A 684 7.50 -23.12 10.36
CA ASP A 684 7.64 -23.77 11.67
C ASP A 684 8.30 -22.77 12.64
N ARG A 685 7.49 -22.17 13.49
CA ARG A 685 7.91 -21.23 14.52
C ARG A 685 7.86 -21.81 15.92
N GLU A 686 6.81 -22.58 16.22
CA GLU A 686 6.54 -23.10 17.57
C GLU A 686 6.94 -24.58 17.75
N GLY A 687 7.35 -25.29 16.67
CA GLY A 687 7.72 -26.70 16.73
C GLY A 687 9.01 -27.03 17.47
N GLY A 688 9.64 -26.06 18.12
CA GLY A 688 10.74 -26.25 19.07
C GLY A 688 12.04 -26.74 18.45
N LEU A 689 12.26 -26.52 17.15
CA LEU A 689 13.47 -26.94 16.46
C LEU A 689 14.72 -26.30 17.04
N LYS A 690 15.77 -27.09 17.32
CA LYS A 690 17.02 -26.63 17.93
C LYS A 690 18.17 -26.65 16.90
N ALA A 691 19.17 -25.81 17.13
CA ALA A 691 20.40 -25.83 16.33
C ALA A 691 21.04 -27.22 16.35
N GLY A 692 21.39 -27.74 15.17
CA GLY A 692 21.91 -29.08 14.98
C GLY A 692 20.85 -30.21 14.94
N GLN A 693 19.61 -29.94 15.27
CA GLN A 693 18.51 -30.90 15.16
C GLN A 693 18.04 -30.99 13.70
N LYS A 694 17.51 -32.16 13.34
CA LYS A 694 16.89 -32.41 12.04
C LYS A 694 15.40 -32.67 12.22
N LYS A 695 14.55 -31.98 11.44
CA LYS A 695 13.11 -32.23 11.35
C LYS A 695 12.72 -32.39 9.88
N THR A 696 11.95 -33.41 9.57
CA THR A 696 11.47 -33.67 8.20
C THR A 696 10.01 -33.26 8.10
N TYR A 697 9.68 -32.57 7.03
CA TYR A 697 8.35 -32.10 6.72
C TYR A 697 7.85 -32.71 5.42
N GLU A 698 6.55 -32.85 5.28
CA GLU A 698 5.89 -33.30 4.08
C GLU A 698 5.20 -32.13 3.40
N VAL A 699 5.63 -31.80 2.18
CA VAL A 699 5.05 -30.74 1.35
C VAL A 699 4.32 -31.38 0.19
N THR A 700 3.03 -31.12 0.09
CA THR A 700 2.19 -31.68 -0.97
C THR A 700 1.99 -30.65 -2.07
N ILE A 701 2.33 -31.02 -3.30
CA ILE A 701 2.25 -30.18 -4.49
C ILE A 701 1.25 -30.80 -5.45
N THR A 702 0.32 -30.00 -5.95
CA THR A 702 -0.65 -30.44 -6.96
C THR A 702 -0.59 -29.51 -8.16
N ARG A 703 -0.20 -30.03 -9.30
CA ARG A 703 -0.27 -29.28 -10.56
C ARG A 703 -1.71 -29.27 -11.06
N THR A 704 -2.25 -28.06 -11.33
CA THR A 704 -3.68 -27.86 -11.64
C THR A 704 -3.94 -27.41 -13.08
N SER A 705 -2.87 -27.19 -13.88
CA SER A 705 -2.99 -26.85 -15.29
C SER A 705 -1.98 -27.59 -16.17
N GLY A 706 -2.08 -27.42 -17.47
CA GLY A 706 -1.22 -28.06 -18.46
C GLY A 706 -1.71 -29.45 -18.90
N ALA A 707 -0.85 -30.21 -19.57
CA ALA A 707 -1.21 -31.49 -20.20
C ALA A 707 -1.68 -32.55 -19.19
N ASP A 708 -2.68 -33.34 -19.58
CA ASP A 708 -3.16 -34.49 -18.79
C ASP A 708 -2.17 -35.68 -18.88
N LYS A 709 -1.02 -35.52 -18.27
CA LYS A 709 0.02 -36.51 -18.07
C LYS A 709 0.90 -36.13 -16.89
N ALA A 710 1.63 -37.09 -16.33
CA ALA A 710 2.62 -36.80 -15.30
C ALA A 710 3.82 -36.04 -15.91
N ILE A 711 4.01 -34.79 -15.51
CA ILE A 711 5.12 -33.93 -15.94
C ILE A 711 6.27 -34.10 -14.95
N ARG A 712 7.51 -34.24 -15.46
CA ARG A 712 8.73 -34.27 -14.67
C ARG A 712 9.03 -32.83 -14.21
N HIS A 713 9.35 -32.70 -12.93
CA HIS A 713 9.84 -31.47 -12.36
C HIS A 713 11.13 -31.71 -11.61
N GLU A 714 12.04 -30.78 -11.67
CA GLU A 714 13.23 -30.70 -10.85
C GLU A 714 12.93 -29.91 -9.59
N LEU A 715 13.58 -30.29 -8.49
CA LEU A 715 13.42 -29.68 -7.19
C LEU A 715 14.77 -29.16 -6.71
N HIS A 716 14.81 -27.90 -6.36
CA HIS A 716 16.04 -27.36 -5.83
C HIS A 716 15.77 -26.24 -4.79
N PHE A 717 16.74 -25.93 -3.95
CA PHE A 717 16.62 -24.84 -2.98
C PHE A 717 17.47 -23.66 -3.39
N GLU A 718 16.81 -22.49 -3.58
CA GLU A 718 17.45 -21.21 -3.80
C GLU A 718 17.45 -20.36 -2.52
N ASN A 719 18.39 -19.42 -2.39
CA ASN A 719 18.61 -18.58 -1.21
C ASN A 719 18.52 -19.38 0.12
N ASN A 720 19.20 -20.53 0.17
CA ASN A 720 19.13 -21.46 1.30
C ASN A 720 20.04 -21.03 2.44
N ALA A 721 19.53 -20.28 3.38
CA ALA A 721 20.25 -19.66 4.47
C ALA A 721 21.07 -20.67 5.31
N GLY A 722 22.39 -20.61 5.17
CA GLY A 722 23.33 -21.53 5.88
C GLY A 722 23.20 -22.99 5.47
N GLY A 723 22.56 -23.31 4.33
CA GLY A 723 22.29 -24.67 3.89
C GLY A 723 21.37 -25.41 4.86
N ALA A 724 20.35 -24.71 5.36
CA ALA A 724 19.45 -25.25 6.39
C ALA A 724 18.48 -26.28 5.86
N PHE A 725 18.14 -26.25 4.58
CA PHE A 725 17.16 -27.15 3.98
C PHE A 725 17.77 -28.08 2.95
N ARG A 726 17.18 -29.26 2.82
CA ARG A 726 17.51 -30.20 1.75
C ARG A 726 16.31 -31.08 1.40
N ILE A 727 16.27 -31.59 0.18
CA ILE A 727 15.31 -32.58 -0.28
C ILE A 727 15.70 -33.93 0.29
N VAL A 728 14.73 -34.75 0.71
CA VAL A 728 14.92 -36.10 1.19
C VAL A 728 14.41 -37.09 0.13
N GLY A 729 15.32 -37.82 -0.48
CA GLY A 729 15.03 -38.69 -1.59
C GLY A 729 15.49 -38.11 -2.92
N SER A 730 14.67 -38.26 -3.96
CA SER A 730 14.96 -37.72 -5.29
C SER A 730 14.71 -36.19 -5.33
N ASP A 731 15.56 -35.49 -6.05
CA ASP A 731 15.40 -34.09 -6.46
C ASP A 731 14.56 -33.97 -7.75
N GLU A 732 14.00 -35.05 -8.23
CA GLU A 732 13.04 -35.10 -9.32
C GLU A 732 11.69 -35.66 -8.84
N VAL A 733 10.61 -35.06 -9.30
CA VAL A 733 9.25 -35.49 -9.04
C VAL A 733 8.41 -35.49 -10.32
N ARG A 734 7.45 -36.40 -10.41
CA ARG A 734 6.46 -36.41 -11.50
C ARG A 734 5.11 -35.95 -10.94
N LEU A 735 4.59 -34.84 -11.48
CA LEU A 735 3.32 -34.26 -11.06
C LEU A 735 2.23 -34.54 -12.10
N PRO A 736 1.34 -35.54 -11.86
CA PRO A 736 0.13 -35.73 -12.68
C PRO A 736 -0.83 -34.53 -12.52
N LEU A 737 -1.67 -34.29 -13.53
CA LEU A 737 -2.68 -33.24 -13.45
C LEU A 737 -3.71 -33.55 -12.34
N ASN A 738 -3.99 -32.57 -11.49
CA ASN A 738 -4.97 -32.63 -10.39
C ASN A 738 -4.76 -33.80 -9.40
N GLN A 739 -3.56 -34.32 -9.30
CA GLN A 739 -3.21 -35.33 -8.31
C GLN A 739 -2.14 -34.82 -7.36
N PRO A 740 -2.38 -34.88 -6.06
CA PRO A 740 -1.41 -34.44 -5.06
C PRO A 740 -0.20 -35.38 -5.01
N VAL A 741 0.98 -34.82 -4.96
CA VAL A 741 2.24 -35.53 -4.77
C VAL A 741 3.00 -34.94 -3.61
N THR A 742 3.45 -35.78 -2.68
CA THR A 742 4.16 -35.34 -1.48
C THR A 742 5.67 -35.48 -1.68
N VAL A 743 6.38 -34.39 -1.46
CA VAL A 743 7.84 -34.34 -1.37
C VAL A 743 8.27 -34.17 0.09
N LYS A 744 9.42 -34.75 0.46
CA LYS A 744 9.97 -34.63 1.81
C LYS A 744 11.11 -33.64 1.84
N VAL A 745 11.00 -32.67 2.70
CA VAL A 745 12.01 -31.64 2.96
C VAL A 745 12.53 -31.80 4.38
N GLN A 746 13.83 -31.75 4.56
CA GLN A 746 14.44 -31.77 5.90
C GLN A 746 15.07 -30.42 6.21
N ALA A 747 14.67 -29.82 7.31
CA ALA A 747 15.40 -28.73 7.94
C ALA A 747 16.47 -29.25 8.90
N ALA A 748 17.66 -28.68 8.83
CA ALA A 748 18.83 -29.00 9.68
C ALA A 748 19.64 -27.72 10.00
N PRO A 749 19.05 -26.72 10.68
CA PRO A 749 19.68 -25.46 10.95
C PRO A 749 20.88 -25.65 11.91
N LYS A 750 22.02 -24.99 11.60
CA LYS A 750 23.26 -25.10 12.37
C LYS A 750 23.36 -24.06 13.50
N SER A 751 22.52 -23.03 13.47
CA SER A 751 22.54 -21.93 14.43
C SER A 751 21.11 -21.42 14.73
N ALA A 752 20.96 -20.75 15.88
CA ALA A 752 19.72 -20.05 16.21
C ALA A 752 19.36 -18.95 15.20
N GLY A 753 18.14 -18.48 15.28
CA GLY A 753 17.52 -17.48 14.42
C GLY A 753 16.61 -18.08 13.36
N ILE A 754 16.02 -17.24 12.55
CA ILE A 754 15.18 -17.63 11.41
C ILE A 754 16.07 -18.17 10.28
N LYS A 755 15.59 -19.20 9.62
CA LYS A 755 16.21 -19.77 8.41
C LYS A 755 15.14 -19.94 7.35
N SER A 756 15.40 -19.40 6.18
CA SER A 756 14.49 -19.56 5.05
C SER A 756 15.21 -19.99 3.79
N ALA A 757 14.46 -20.54 2.88
CA ALA A 757 14.88 -20.93 1.54
C ALA A 757 13.65 -20.97 0.61
N ILE A 758 13.86 -20.87 -0.67
CA ILE A 758 12.84 -21.06 -1.70
C ILE A 758 12.99 -22.47 -2.26
N LEU A 759 11.98 -23.31 -2.13
CA LEU A 759 11.91 -24.55 -2.89
C LEU A 759 11.36 -24.22 -4.27
N GLU A 760 12.16 -24.44 -5.29
CA GLU A 760 11.79 -24.34 -6.68
C GLU A 760 11.29 -25.69 -7.18
N VAL A 761 10.16 -25.64 -7.90
CA VAL A 761 9.52 -26.80 -8.54
C VAL A 761 9.42 -26.45 -10.01
N ASP A 762 10.29 -26.99 -10.80
CA ASP A 762 10.55 -26.54 -12.16
C ASP A 762 10.38 -27.65 -13.19
N ASP A 763 9.55 -27.42 -14.22
CA ASP A 763 9.52 -28.25 -15.42
C ASP A 763 10.65 -27.77 -16.37
N PRO A 764 11.74 -28.50 -16.54
CA PRO A 764 12.89 -28.03 -17.32
C PRO A 764 12.59 -27.82 -18.82
N ARG A 765 11.32 -27.92 -19.24
CA ARG A 765 10.87 -27.66 -20.62
C ARG A 765 10.11 -26.32 -20.72
N THR A 766 9.81 -25.67 -19.61
CA THR A 766 9.29 -24.32 -19.54
C THR A 766 10.44 -23.35 -19.29
N GLU A 767 10.30 -22.13 -19.75
CA GLU A 767 11.22 -21.06 -19.41
C GLU A 767 10.76 -20.38 -18.14
N GLY A 768 11.65 -20.24 -17.16
CA GLY A 768 11.36 -19.72 -15.83
C GLY A 768 10.84 -20.79 -14.86
N VAL A 769 10.97 -20.50 -13.57
CA VAL A 769 10.60 -21.41 -12.48
C VAL A 769 9.08 -21.51 -12.35
N ASP A 770 8.54 -22.70 -12.49
CA ASP A 770 7.09 -22.94 -12.49
C ASP A 770 6.42 -22.61 -11.16
N LYS A 771 7.02 -23.02 -10.04
CA LYS A 771 6.48 -22.72 -8.70
C LYS A 771 7.59 -22.54 -7.68
N GLN A 772 7.55 -21.44 -7.00
CA GLN A 772 8.38 -21.13 -5.82
C GLN A 772 7.56 -21.33 -4.54
N VAL A 773 8.14 -22.01 -3.55
CA VAL A 773 7.52 -22.31 -2.26
C VAL A 773 8.45 -21.88 -1.14
N LEU A 774 8.05 -20.89 -0.36
CA LEU A 774 8.85 -20.43 0.76
C LEU A 774 8.89 -21.49 1.87
N HIS A 775 10.07 -21.72 2.41
CA HIS A 775 10.32 -22.59 3.55
C HIS A 775 10.98 -21.77 4.64
N THR A 776 10.36 -21.72 5.81
CA THR A 776 10.85 -20.93 6.93
C THR A 776 10.77 -21.73 8.22
N VAL A 777 11.88 -21.81 8.97
CA VAL A 777 11.91 -22.36 10.32
C VAL A 777 12.56 -21.39 11.28
N VAL A 778 12.05 -21.32 12.51
CA VAL A 778 12.60 -20.48 13.56
C VAL A 778 13.28 -21.36 14.60
N VAL A 779 14.54 -21.07 14.87
CA VAL A 779 15.34 -21.72 15.92
C VAL A 779 15.53 -20.72 17.04
N SER A 780 14.65 -20.78 18.02
CA SER A 780 14.68 -19.88 19.17
C SER A 780 15.72 -20.33 20.20
N GLN A 781 16.16 -19.36 21.01
CA GLN A 781 16.97 -19.61 22.20
C GLN A 781 16.07 -19.62 23.45
N PRO A 782 16.20 -20.60 24.32
CA PRO A 782 15.39 -20.64 25.53
C PRO A 782 15.74 -19.48 26.46
N LEU A 783 14.74 -18.68 26.82
CA LEU A 783 14.85 -17.66 27.85
C LEU A 783 14.57 -18.30 29.20
N LYS A 784 15.62 -18.69 29.94
CA LYS A 784 15.43 -19.27 31.29
C LYS A 784 15.01 -18.21 32.31
N TYR A 785 15.85 -17.20 32.53
CA TYR A 785 15.58 -16.02 33.38
C TYR A 785 16.00 -14.74 32.66
N THR A 786 17.16 -14.77 32.05
CA THR A 786 17.71 -13.67 31.26
C THR A 786 18.39 -14.21 30.02
N PHE A 787 18.32 -13.41 28.96
CA PHE A 787 19.12 -13.60 27.78
C PHE A 787 19.89 -12.29 27.55
N SER A 788 21.17 -12.37 27.26
CA SER A 788 21.98 -11.20 26.94
C SER A 788 22.79 -11.47 25.70
N ALA A 789 22.77 -10.50 24.80
CA ALA A 789 23.56 -10.52 23.59
C ALA A 789 24.23 -9.16 23.38
N ALA A 790 25.43 -9.16 22.82
CA ALA A 790 26.10 -7.94 22.40
C ALA A 790 26.44 -8.04 20.91
N GLY A 791 26.33 -6.93 20.21
CA GLY A 791 26.62 -6.87 18.78
C GLY A 791 26.88 -5.45 18.30
N THR A 792 27.29 -5.34 17.06
CA THR A 792 27.42 -4.07 16.35
C THR A 792 26.46 -4.09 15.17
N VAL A 793 25.61 -3.08 15.05
CA VAL A 793 24.66 -2.93 13.96
C VAL A 793 25.06 -1.72 13.13
N GLN A 794 25.19 -1.89 11.84
CA GLN A 794 25.39 -0.81 10.86
C GLN A 794 24.04 -0.30 10.36
N ARG A 795 23.99 0.92 9.78
CA ARG A 795 22.76 1.53 9.27
C ARG A 795 21.96 0.65 8.29
N ASN A 796 22.66 -0.09 7.44
CA ASN A 796 22.10 -0.98 6.45
C ASN A 796 22.09 -2.44 6.88
N SER A 797 21.94 -2.72 8.16
CA SER A 797 21.84 -4.08 8.68
C SER A 797 20.89 -4.16 9.86
N SER A 798 20.22 -5.30 9.98
CA SER A 798 19.37 -5.65 11.11
C SER A 798 19.97 -6.83 11.86
N GLN A 799 19.72 -6.91 13.15
CA GLN A 799 20.09 -8.06 13.98
C GLN A 799 18.84 -8.56 14.71
N HIS A 800 18.52 -9.83 14.50
CA HIS A 800 17.29 -10.44 15.02
C HIS A 800 17.62 -11.46 16.09
N TYR A 801 16.84 -11.47 17.16
CA TYR A 801 16.91 -12.43 18.23
C TYR A 801 15.55 -13.11 18.40
N PHE A 802 15.54 -14.42 18.38
CA PHE A 802 14.36 -15.23 18.64
C PHE A 802 14.56 -15.95 19.98
N VAL A 803 13.67 -15.70 20.92
CA VAL A 803 13.71 -16.28 22.26
C VAL A 803 12.41 -17.00 22.55
N THR A 804 12.50 -18.17 23.20
CA THR A 804 11.32 -18.86 23.73
C THR A 804 11.08 -18.37 25.14
N VAL A 805 9.97 -17.67 25.33
CA VAL A 805 9.51 -17.21 26.63
C VAL A 805 8.93 -18.40 27.38
N PRO A 806 9.32 -18.68 28.68
CA PRO A 806 8.78 -19.79 29.42
C PRO A 806 7.26 -19.71 29.57
N GLU A 807 6.61 -20.86 29.54
CA GLU A 807 5.19 -20.96 29.80
C GLU A 807 4.84 -20.38 31.21
N GLY A 808 3.77 -19.61 31.27
CA GLY A 808 3.31 -18.94 32.49
C GLY A 808 4.03 -17.63 32.83
N ALA A 809 4.97 -17.19 32.01
CA ALA A 809 5.58 -15.86 32.17
C ALA A 809 4.51 -14.76 31.94
N LYS A 810 4.43 -13.83 32.91
CA LYS A 810 3.44 -12.73 32.86
C LYS A 810 3.95 -11.50 32.14
N ALA A 811 5.26 -11.38 31.95
CA ALA A 811 5.89 -10.25 31.29
C ALA A 811 7.23 -10.65 30.66
N LEU A 812 7.61 -10.00 29.59
CA LEU A 812 8.93 -9.99 29.01
C LEU A 812 9.47 -8.57 29.09
N GLU A 813 10.61 -8.37 29.74
CA GLU A 813 11.31 -7.10 29.76
C GLU A 813 12.50 -7.16 28.80
N VAL A 814 12.59 -6.18 27.91
CA VAL A 814 13.71 -6.01 27.00
C VAL A 814 14.44 -4.72 27.33
N ALA A 815 15.71 -4.85 27.75
CA ALA A 815 16.58 -3.71 28.01
C ALA A 815 17.68 -3.62 26.97
N MET A 816 17.83 -2.45 26.35
CA MET A 816 18.89 -2.16 25.39
C MET A 816 19.80 -1.05 25.89
N SER A 817 21.08 -1.24 25.75
CA SER A 817 22.10 -0.29 26.24
C SER A 817 23.30 -0.21 25.29
N GLY A 818 24.13 0.81 25.46
CA GLY A 818 25.36 0.98 24.66
C GLY A 818 25.12 1.48 23.24
N LEU A 819 23.93 1.96 22.94
CA LEU A 819 23.62 2.62 21.67
C LEU A 819 24.38 3.96 21.60
N LYS A 820 24.87 4.28 20.42
CA LYS A 820 25.39 5.61 20.14
C LYS A 820 24.23 6.61 20.04
N ASP A 821 24.53 7.89 20.31
CA ASP A 821 23.56 8.97 20.09
C ASP A 821 22.96 8.87 18.70
N LYS A 822 21.64 9.04 18.61
CA LYS A 822 20.85 9.00 17.38
C LYS A 822 20.70 7.61 16.71
N SER A 823 20.93 6.53 17.45
CA SER A 823 20.55 5.19 17.04
C SER A 823 19.05 5.02 17.14
N GLN A 824 18.43 4.41 16.13
CA GLN A 824 17.03 4.01 16.16
C GLN A 824 16.92 2.52 16.42
N THR A 825 15.93 2.14 17.20
CA THR A 825 15.62 0.74 17.49
C THR A 825 14.10 0.54 17.41
N ARG A 826 13.70 -0.64 16.92
CA ARG A 826 12.32 -1.12 16.94
C ARG A 826 12.27 -2.46 17.67
N PHE A 827 11.22 -2.70 18.42
CA PHE A 827 10.93 -3.94 19.12
C PHE A 827 9.76 -4.64 18.46
#